data_228f2b575aa6fc37ccd03d748836fcb8
#
_entry.id   228f2b575aa6fc37ccd03d748836fcb8
#
_cell.length_a   1.000
_cell.length_b   1.000
_cell.length_c   1.000
_cell.angle_alpha   90.00
_cell.angle_beta   90.00
_cell.angle_gamma   90.00
#
_symmetry.space_group_name_H-M   'P 1'
#
loop_
_entity.id
_entity.type
_entity.pdbx_description
1 polymer ?
#
loop_
_entity_poly.entity_id
_entity_poly.type
_entity_poly.pdbx_seq_one_letter_code
_entity_poly.pdbx_strand_id
1 'polypeptide(L)'
;MPAFAVPRPLEFDDEEMEGIARETVRQYEESVRARTEWNNKHQLYEDMFRGKLPPREGPWEGSADLHVQAPYWLVDSINVRLMLSVWNQVPMVTANVEEEDDIGVADRAAKLVEWHLGPSRMNARERWGRASKIRLIHGASVSLISYVLDTYRYRLVGENVDMPVIGADGXXELDVEGNPKFRTQDDEVMEEGVYYQGPVIQPLEFDDFVVPIGAMNAQPKRPSNPGGAEWATVRQYEVLSLMMAKALRGFGGVPAYSDMPNTDGDEGKEWWLANAPSQDRISNTENDRRARQQDDREGMNRSQQQKRDNPEFEILTRFGTYPDPITGEDEEMVFFVCRHPEIYLGGFYLSDYYWKGERPLLELHYQKVGTRFYSMGVMEIVQHLSAEIDTIHNMRIDVGFATNMPYFFYRAASGFDPDEIELRPLKGVPVDDPRDFVFPQMQNVTSFYNAEETLLYTLIERVMGVTDLFLGMNPTTGASARHATGFVGTQQEAEARMSEISNQDAEAFGFLSKMIYNMELQYGPPERTFRLQGEGVDEPAGLTLKREDLWFRGEYDFTLGANYGSYSQMQKQQQSQAVLQLAGTSPLINQDPLRRWEAEAFYLRSIGIRRPEIFIGPKEALPVGQPKKPDEEAAQMDQYTFGVNVPAPVHPGDNDDEHIQFEMQYMQSEVYGALGRPNEEAHMNHIMAHQRQKMQKMQQQQMAQQQAMMGGGQQGGGQQPGAPAQPPVPQQQTPVPPQMGGGQPNGSQAPGANGQIANVAPFGNSGGMQ
;
A
#
# COMPACT_ATOMS: atom_id res chain seq x y z
N MET A 1 13.58 20.00 -20.29
CA MET A 1 13.95 19.07 -19.20
C MET A 1 15.47 19.05 -19.06
N PRO A 2 16.04 19.22 -17.84
CA PRO A 2 17.47 19.00 -17.64
C PRO A 2 17.81 17.52 -17.82
N ALA A 3 18.96 17.24 -18.38
CA ALA A 3 19.44 15.85 -18.47
C ALA A 3 19.97 15.42 -17.10
N PHE A 4 19.47 14.32 -16.59
CA PHE A 4 20.03 13.75 -15.36
C PHE A 4 21.43 13.24 -15.63
N ALA A 5 22.37 13.70 -14.82
CA ALA A 5 23.72 13.14 -14.85
C ALA A 5 23.70 11.72 -14.26
N VAL A 6 24.56 10.88 -14.77
CA VAL A 6 24.77 9.56 -14.19
C VAL A 6 25.39 9.78 -12.81
N PRO A 7 24.83 9.21 -11.73
CA PRO A 7 25.42 9.38 -10.39
C PRO A 7 26.90 8.96 -10.38
N ARG A 8 27.72 9.77 -9.75
CA ARG A 8 29.15 9.52 -9.66
C ARG A 8 29.51 8.99 -8.27
N PRO A 9 30.29 7.91 -8.20
CA PRO A 9 30.83 7.45 -6.94
C PRO A 9 31.66 8.53 -6.25
N LEU A 10 31.61 8.56 -4.94
CA LEU A 10 32.45 9.43 -4.11
C LEU A 10 33.89 8.89 -4.11
N GLU A 11 34.84 9.77 -4.27
CA GLU A 11 36.28 9.41 -4.25
C GLU A 11 36.85 9.69 -2.85
N PHE A 12 37.09 8.63 -2.11
CA PHE A 12 37.76 8.66 -0.80
C PHE A 12 39.11 7.97 -0.89
N ASP A 13 40.00 8.32 0.00
CA ASP A 13 41.26 7.56 0.11
C ASP A 13 41.07 6.26 0.89
N ASP A 14 42.03 5.33 0.82
CA ASP A 14 41.91 4.00 1.42
C ASP A 14 41.67 4.07 2.95
N GLU A 15 42.25 5.03 3.63
CA GLU A 15 42.08 5.22 5.09
C GLU A 15 40.68 5.73 5.43
N GLU A 16 40.14 6.62 4.62
CA GLU A 16 38.77 7.13 4.75
C GLU A 16 37.73 6.01 4.49
N MET A 17 37.93 5.24 3.42
CA MET A 17 37.05 4.11 3.08
C MET A 17 36.99 3.07 4.21
N GLU A 18 38.17 2.70 4.77
CA GLU A 18 38.26 1.83 5.94
C GLU A 18 37.58 2.44 7.17
N GLY A 19 37.73 3.75 7.35
CA GLY A 19 37.10 4.50 8.44
C GLY A 19 35.59 4.47 8.35
N ILE A 20 35.02 4.73 7.16
CA ILE A 20 33.57 4.71 6.88
C ILE A 20 33.01 3.30 7.14
N ALA A 21 33.72 2.25 6.65
CA ALA A 21 33.29 0.87 6.84
C ALA A 21 33.23 0.52 8.34
N ARG A 22 34.29 0.82 9.06
CA ARG A 22 34.41 0.55 10.50
C ARG A 22 33.34 1.30 11.31
N GLU A 23 33.12 2.58 11.00
CA GLU A 23 32.11 3.43 11.66
C GLU A 23 30.69 2.93 11.40
N THR A 24 30.38 2.56 10.16
CA THR A 24 29.06 2.02 9.77
C THR A 24 28.75 0.72 10.56
N VAL A 25 29.71 -0.21 10.59
CA VAL A 25 29.57 -1.47 11.33
C VAL A 25 29.41 -1.20 12.84
N ARG A 26 30.24 -0.29 13.39
CA ARG A 26 30.18 0.09 14.80
C ARG A 26 28.81 0.66 15.19
N GLN A 27 28.30 1.64 14.41
CA GLN A 27 27.01 2.27 14.66
C GLN A 27 25.86 1.25 14.60
N TYR A 28 25.91 0.37 13.61
CA TYR A 28 24.93 -0.70 13.46
C TYR A 28 24.94 -1.63 14.68
N GLU A 29 26.10 -2.14 15.07
CA GLU A 29 26.22 -3.08 16.20
C GLU A 29 25.83 -2.45 17.53
N GLU A 30 26.25 -1.22 17.81
CA GLU A 30 25.86 -0.52 19.04
C GLU A 30 24.34 -0.36 19.14
N SER A 31 23.68 -0.03 18.03
CA SER A 31 22.23 0.14 18.01
C SER A 31 21.49 -1.21 18.15
N VAL A 32 22.00 -2.27 17.54
CA VAL A 32 21.44 -3.63 17.72
C VAL A 32 21.57 -4.06 19.18
N ARG A 33 22.73 -3.82 19.81
CA ARG A 33 22.94 -4.12 21.24
C ARG A 33 22.00 -3.29 22.13
N ALA A 34 21.82 -2.02 21.83
CA ALA A 34 20.94 -1.13 22.59
C ALA A 34 19.49 -1.57 22.58
N ARG A 35 19.02 -2.25 21.53
CA ARG A 35 17.64 -2.74 21.40
C ARG A 35 17.47 -4.26 21.60
N THR A 36 18.43 -4.93 22.22
CA THR A 36 18.37 -6.39 22.41
C THR A 36 17.09 -6.83 23.15
N GLU A 37 16.71 -6.14 24.23
CA GLU A 37 15.48 -6.46 24.98
C GLU A 37 14.22 -6.22 24.12
N TRP A 38 14.22 -5.15 23.32
CA TRP A 38 13.16 -4.83 22.38
C TRP A 38 13.03 -5.96 21.34
N ASN A 39 14.17 -6.38 20.75
CA ASN A 39 14.18 -7.48 19.78
C ASN A 39 13.60 -8.78 20.37
N ASN A 40 13.97 -9.11 21.62
CA ASN A 40 13.47 -10.32 22.29
C ASN A 40 11.94 -10.26 22.50
N LYS A 41 11.40 -9.10 22.88
CA LYS A 41 9.95 -8.90 22.98
C LYS A 41 9.26 -9.08 21.63
N HIS A 42 9.84 -8.54 20.57
CA HIS A 42 9.26 -8.60 19.23
C HIS A 42 9.33 -10.00 18.64
N GLN A 43 10.32 -10.82 19.02
CA GLN A 43 10.34 -12.23 18.70
C GLN A 43 9.17 -12.96 19.38
N LEU A 44 8.90 -12.66 20.66
CA LEU A 44 7.74 -13.22 21.36
C LEU A 44 6.42 -12.83 20.64
N TYR A 45 6.29 -11.60 20.15
CA TYR A 45 5.09 -11.15 19.42
C TYR A 45 4.89 -11.98 18.14
N GLU A 46 5.98 -12.31 17.44
CA GLU A 46 5.90 -13.15 16.26
C GLU A 46 5.48 -14.59 16.62
N ASP A 47 6.04 -15.14 17.70
CA ASP A 47 5.67 -16.46 18.22
C ASP A 47 4.18 -16.50 18.62
N MET A 48 3.68 -15.44 19.27
CA MET A 48 2.25 -15.27 19.59
C MET A 48 1.38 -15.25 18.34
N PHE A 49 1.78 -14.48 17.32
CA PHE A 49 1.05 -14.41 16.06
C PHE A 49 0.97 -15.77 15.36
N ARG A 50 2.05 -16.54 15.42
CA ARG A 50 2.14 -17.88 14.80
C ARG A 50 1.53 -18.99 15.68
N GLY A 51 1.20 -18.70 16.94
CA GLY A 51 0.70 -19.68 17.89
C GLY A 51 1.76 -20.70 18.32
N LYS A 52 3.02 -20.30 18.33
CA LYS A 52 4.18 -21.16 18.63
C LYS A 52 4.87 -20.75 19.94
N LEU A 53 4.06 -20.50 20.96
CA LEU A 53 4.57 -20.16 22.29
C LEU A 53 5.25 -21.38 22.94
N PRO A 54 6.19 -21.16 23.88
CA PRO A 54 6.82 -22.28 24.60
C PRO A 54 5.78 -23.05 25.41
N PRO A 55 6.00 -24.36 25.61
CA PRO A 55 5.05 -25.20 26.35
C PRO A 55 4.76 -24.64 27.75
N ARG A 56 3.49 -24.70 28.14
CA ARG A 56 3.03 -24.25 29.47
C ARG A 56 3.53 -25.22 30.55
N GLU A 57 4.00 -24.68 31.66
CA GLU A 57 4.21 -25.44 32.88
C GLU A 57 2.85 -25.70 33.53
N GLY A 58 2.23 -26.82 33.20
CA GLY A 58 0.91 -27.19 33.68
C GLY A 58 0.93 -27.75 35.11
N PRO A 59 -0.24 -27.82 35.77
CA PRO A 59 -0.33 -28.33 37.16
C PRO A 59 -0.05 -29.86 37.28
N TRP A 60 -0.11 -30.61 36.19
CA TRP A 60 0.24 -32.05 36.14
C TRP A 60 0.68 -32.42 34.71
N GLU A 61 1.36 -33.54 34.59
CA GLU A 61 1.79 -34.09 33.28
C GLU A 61 0.58 -34.46 32.43
N GLY A 62 0.43 -33.84 31.25
CA GLY A 62 -0.72 -34.02 30.37
C GLY A 62 -1.85 -33.06 30.59
N SER A 63 -1.65 -32.02 31.41
CA SER A 63 -2.59 -30.88 31.51
C SER A 63 -2.70 -30.15 30.17
N ALA A 64 -3.78 -29.41 29.96
CA ALA A 64 -4.05 -28.69 28.71
C ALA A 64 -2.96 -27.68 28.41
N ASP A 65 -2.50 -27.67 27.15
CA ASP A 65 -1.50 -26.73 26.62
C ASP A 65 -1.92 -26.31 25.21
N LEU A 66 -2.94 -25.49 25.16
CA LEU A 66 -3.49 -24.97 23.89
C LEU A 66 -3.36 -23.45 23.86
N HIS A 67 -3.08 -22.93 22.69
CA HIS A 67 -3.00 -21.50 22.42
C HIS A 67 -4.18 -21.07 21.56
N VAL A 68 -4.91 -20.09 22.03
CA VAL A 68 -6.03 -19.49 21.31
C VAL A 68 -5.50 -18.45 20.31
N GLN A 69 -5.87 -18.57 19.05
CA GLN A 69 -5.34 -17.74 17.95
C GLN A 69 -5.99 -16.32 17.91
N ALA A 70 -6.26 -15.72 19.08
CA ALA A 70 -6.84 -14.37 19.14
C ALA A 70 -5.92 -13.30 18.49
N PRO A 71 -4.60 -13.29 18.72
CA PRO A 71 -3.73 -12.31 18.05
C PRO A 71 -3.73 -12.43 16.53
N TYR A 72 -3.80 -13.65 16.00
CA TYR A 72 -3.81 -13.90 14.56
C TYR A 72 -5.04 -13.27 13.88
N TRP A 73 -6.25 -13.57 14.39
CA TRP A 73 -7.46 -13.06 13.74
C TRP A 73 -7.58 -11.52 13.85
N LEU A 74 -7.07 -10.93 14.93
CA LEU A 74 -7.03 -9.47 15.08
C LEU A 74 -6.16 -8.82 14.00
N VAL A 75 -4.92 -9.28 13.86
CA VAL A 75 -3.97 -8.76 12.86
C VAL A 75 -4.55 -8.93 11.46
N ASP A 76 -5.09 -10.11 11.15
CA ASP A 76 -5.62 -10.39 9.83
C ASP A 76 -6.84 -9.52 9.50
N SER A 77 -7.76 -9.37 10.45
CA SER A 77 -8.97 -8.54 10.29
C SER A 77 -8.62 -7.06 10.07
N ILE A 78 -7.71 -6.52 10.86
CA ILE A 78 -7.25 -5.13 10.74
C ILE A 78 -6.52 -4.94 9.41
N ASN A 79 -5.63 -5.87 9.05
CA ASN A 79 -4.85 -5.81 7.81
C ASN A 79 -5.75 -5.77 6.56
N VAL A 80 -6.78 -6.62 6.52
CA VAL A 80 -7.73 -6.65 5.39
C VAL A 80 -8.39 -5.26 5.21
N ARG A 81 -8.82 -4.64 6.31
CA ARG A 81 -9.45 -3.30 6.27
C ARG A 81 -8.49 -2.22 5.78
N LEU A 82 -7.26 -2.21 6.30
CA LEU A 82 -6.23 -1.25 5.87
C LEU A 82 -5.84 -1.46 4.40
N MET A 83 -5.76 -2.71 3.96
CA MET A 83 -5.51 -3.01 2.55
C MET A 83 -6.63 -2.51 1.64
N LEU A 84 -7.89 -2.63 2.08
CA LEU A 84 -9.03 -2.14 1.30
C LEU A 84 -9.05 -0.60 1.23
N SER A 85 -8.65 0.10 2.30
CA SER A 85 -8.65 1.57 2.30
C SER A 85 -7.67 2.16 1.29
N VAL A 86 -6.54 1.50 1.05
CA VAL A 86 -5.50 1.95 0.10
C VAL A 86 -5.75 1.38 -1.31
N TRP A 87 -5.94 0.06 -1.43
CA TRP A 87 -5.86 -0.64 -2.73
C TRP A 87 -7.18 -0.78 -3.45
N ASN A 88 -8.28 -0.26 -2.90
CA ASN A 88 -9.61 -0.29 -3.54
C ASN A 88 -10.06 1.09 -4.06
N GLN A 89 -9.14 2.04 -4.19
CA GLN A 89 -9.44 3.37 -4.71
C GLN A 89 -9.39 3.37 -6.25
N VAL A 90 -10.25 4.18 -6.87
CA VAL A 90 -10.27 4.38 -8.32
C VAL A 90 -10.54 5.87 -8.60
N PRO A 91 -9.62 6.61 -9.23
CA PRO A 91 -8.25 6.20 -9.56
C PRO A 91 -7.42 5.93 -8.30
N MET A 92 -6.39 5.10 -8.42
CA MET A 92 -5.53 4.77 -7.28
C MET A 92 -4.58 5.93 -6.94
N VAL A 93 -4.04 6.57 -7.97
CA VAL A 93 -3.05 7.64 -7.85
C VAL A 93 -3.63 8.93 -8.43
N THR A 94 -3.45 10.04 -7.73
CA THR A 94 -3.76 11.39 -8.23
C THR A 94 -2.49 12.24 -8.03
N ALA A 95 -2.07 12.92 -9.09
CA ALA A 95 -0.98 13.88 -9.00
C ALA A 95 -1.56 15.29 -8.87
N ASN A 96 -1.10 16.03 -7.88
CA ASN A 96 -1.49 17.40 -7.62
C ASN A 96 -0.38 18.33 -8.09
N VAL A 97 -0.71 19.36 -8.83
CA VAL A 97 0.23 20.30 -9.40
C VAL A 97 -0.19 21.74 -9.11
N GLU A 98 0.77 22.64 -9.03
CA GLU A 98 0.52 24.05 -8.78
C GLU A 98 0.23 24.83 -10.06
N GLU A 99 0.86 24.44 -11.18
CA GLU A 99 0.75 25.15 -12.45
C GLU A 99 -0.33 24.53 -13.35
N GLU A 100 -1.13 25.39 -14.00
CA GLU A 100 -2.19 24.95 -14.91
C GLU A 100 -1.64 24.17 -16.12
N ASP A 101 -0.46 24.55 -16.62
CA ASP A 101 0.20 23.88 -17.73
C ASP A 101 0.59 22.41 -17.41
N ASP A 102 0.76 22.11 -16.14
CA ASP A 102 1.18 20.77 -15.67
C ASP A 102 0.03 19.78 -15.47
N ILE A 103 -1.24 20.22 -15.63
CA ILE A 103 -2.42 19.33 -15.42
C ILE A 103 -2.37 18.11 -16.35
N GLY A 104 -2.00 18.32 -17.62
CA GLY A 104 -1.87 17.20 -18.57
C GLY A 104 -0.69 16.28 -18.26
N VAL A 105 0.37 16.81 -17.68
CA VAL A 105 1.53 16.02 -17.20
C VAL A 105 1.11 15.20 -15.99
N ALA A 106 0.34 15.79 -15.07
CA ALA A 106 -0.14 15.14 -13.84
C ALA A 106 -0.92 13.85 -14.14
N ASP A 107 -1.83 13.89 -15.11
CA ASP A 107 -2.61 12.71 -15.51
C ASP A 107 -1.72 11.60 -16.10
N ARG A 108 -0.75 11.97 -16.95
CA ARG A 108 0.20 11.00 -17.53
C ARG A 108 1.11 10.39 -16.46
N ALA A 109 1.62 11.23 -15.55
CA ALA A 109 2.48 10.79 -14.43
C ALA A 109 1.73 9.84 -13.48
N ALA A 110 0.48 10.18 -13.15
CA ALA A 110 -0.37 9.33 -12.30
C ALA A 110 -0.61 7.95 -12.94
N LYS A 111 -0.91 7.93 -14.24
CA LYS A 111 -1.09 6.67 -15.00
C LYS A 111 0.19 5.82 -15.03
N LEU A 112 1.35 6.45 -15.20
CA LEU A 112 2.65 5.76 -15.18
C LEU A 112 2.92 5.13 -13.81
N VAL A 113 2.69 5.87 -12.73
CA VAL A 113 2.87 5.38 -11.35
C VAL A 113 1.90 4.21 -11.09
N GLU A 114 0.63 4.35 -11.47
CA GLU A 114 -0.39 3.29 -11.31
C GLU A 114 0.02 2.01 -12.07
N TRP A 115 0.58 2.15 -13.26
CA TRP A 115 1.10 1.01 -14.03
C TRP A 115 2.24 0.30 -13.28
N HIS A 116 3.20 1.05 -12.70
CA HIS A 116 4.30 0.47 -11.93
C HIS A 116 3.81 -0.28 -10.68
N LEU A 117 2.75 0.23 -10.03
CA LEU A 117 2.17 -0.42 -8.84
C LEU A 117 1.50 -1.76 -9.16
N GLY A 118 1.22 -2.02 -10.44
CA GLY A 118 0.46 -3.18 -10.93
C GLY A 118 1.12 -4.53 -10.64
N PRO A 119 0.31 -5.63 -10.67
CA PRO A 119 0.81 -6.98 -10.36
C PRO A 119 1.82 -7.54 -11.37
N SER A 120 1.78 -7.09 -12.61
CA SER A 120 2.75 -7.49 -13.64
C SER A 120 4.09 -6.75 -13.52
N ARG A 121 4.17 -5.75 -12.65
CA ARG A 121 5.38 -4.95 -12.42
C ARG A 121 5.90 -5.19 -11.00
N MET A 122 5.86 -4.19 -10.14
CA MET A 122 6.41 -4.33 -8.79
C MET A 122 5.52 -5.13 -7.82
N ASN A 123 4.27 -5.45 -8.21
CA ASN A 123 3.29 -6.14 -7.36
C ASN A 123 3.17 -5.45 -5.99
N ALA A 124 2.98 -4.13 -6.03
CA ALA A 124 3.04 -3.29 -4.84
C ALA A 124 2.03 -3.69 -3.76
N ARG A 125 0.83 -4.14 -4.17
CA ARG A 125 -0.22 -4.57 -3.25
C ARG A 125 0.24 -5.72 -2.34
N GLU A 126 0.87 -6.74 -2.90
CA GLU A 126 1.34 -7.91 -2.14
C GLU A 126 2.47 -7.51 -1.17
N ARG A 127 3.43 -6.72 -1.67
CA ARG A 127 4.58 -6.26 -0.86
C ARG A 127 4.14 -5.31 0.26
N TRP A 128 3.21 -4.39 -0.04
CA TRP A 128 2.60 -3.52 0.97
C TRP A 128 1.85 -4.33 2.03
N GLY A 129 1.12 -5.38 1.61
CA GLY A 129 0.41 -6.27 2.53
C GLY A 129 1.33 -6.97 3.51
N ARG A 130 2.53 -7.39 3.06
CA ARG A 130 3.57 -7.94 3.94
C ARG A 130 4.06 -6.88 4.93
N ALA A 131 4.42 -5.68 4.44
CA ALA A 131 4.85 -4.56 5.28
C ALA A 131 3.77 -4.20 6.31
N SER A 132 2.50 -4.17 5.90
CA SER A 132 1.37 -3.89 6.78
C SER A 132 1.23 -4.93 7.90
N LYS A 133 1.44 -6.23 7.61
CA LYS A 133 1.44 -7.28 8.64
C LYS A 133 2.61 -7.12 9.62
N ILE A 134 3.81 -6.82 9.12
CA ILE A 134 4.99 -6.54 9.95
C ILE A 134 4.67 -5.36 10.91
N ARG A 135 4.11 -4.26 10.37
CA ARG A 135 3.69 -3.10 11.16
C ARG A 135 2.68 -3.46 12.26
N LEU A 136 1.68 -4.28 11.94
CA LEU A 136 0.65 -4.67 12.91
C LEU A 136 1.22 -5.54 14.03
N ILE A 137 2.17 -6.41 13.72
CA ILE A 137 2.83 -7.26 14.72
C ILE A 137 3.81 -6.41 15.56
N HIS A 138 4.70 -5.66 14.90
CA HIS A 138 5.85 -5.02 15.56
C HIS A 138 5.66 -3.52 15.83
N GLY A 139 4.58 -2.90 15.35
CA GLY A 139 4.27 -1.47 15.55
C GLY A 139 4.74 -0.59 14.40
N ALA A 140 5.86 -0.90 13.78
CA ALA A 140 6.41 -0.19 12.64
C ALA A 140 6.98 -1.17 11.62
N SER A 141 6.94 -0.82 10.36
CA SER A 141 7.67 -1.51 9.30
C SER A 141 8.30 -0.51 8.35
N VAL A 142 9.44 -0.88 7.79
CA VAL A 142 10.14 -0.09 6.79
C VAL A 142 10.28 -0.95 5.53
N SER A 143 10.12 -0.32 4.38
CA SER A 143 10.41 -0.96 3.09
C SER A 143 11.42 -0.12 2.34
N LEU A 144 12.42 -0.75 1.78
CA LEU A 144 13.40 -0.10 0.91
C LEU A 144 12.81 -0.02 -0.51
N ILE A 145 12.84 1.19 -1.09
CA ILE A 145 12.45 1.40 -2.49
C ILE A 145 13.75 1.53 -3.30
N SER A 146 13.88 0.73 -4.34
CA SER A 146 15.05 0.75 -5.22
C SER A 146 14.63 0.68 -6.68
N TYR A 147 15.53 1.06 -7.59
CA TYR A 147 15.31 0.94 -9.04
C TYR A 147 16.18 -0.20 -9.57
N VAL A 148 15.58 -1.16 -10.24
CA VAL A 148 16.27 -2.37 -10.70
C VAL A 148 16.24 -2.43 -12.23
N LEU A 149 17.39 -2.75 -12.81
CA LEU A 149 17.54 -3.12 -14.22
C LEU A 149 18.02 -4.57 -14.26
N ASP A 150 17.11 -5.47 -14.59
CA ASP A 150 17.37 -6.90 -14.65
C ASP A 150 17.40 -7.34 -16.13
N THR A 151 18.53 -7.90 -16.57
CA THR A 151 18.77 -8.27 -17.96
C THR A 151 19.02 -9.78 -18.09
N TYR A 152 18.72 -10.30 -19.25
CA TYR A 152 19.02 -11.70 -19.61
C TYR A 152 19.65 -11.74 -20.98
N ARG A 153 20.45 -12.76 -21.22
CA ARG A 153 21.07 -12.99 -22.53
C ARG A 153 20.35 -14.11 -23.26
N TYR A 154 20.11 -13.90 -24.52
CA TYR A 154 19.49 -14.90 -25.37
C TYR A 154 20.24 -15.00 -26.70
N ARG A 155 20.17 -16.18 -27.30
CA ARG A 155 20.84 -16.50 -28.54
C ARG A 155 19.83 -16.37 -29.67
N LEU A 156 20.11 -15.51 -30.65
CA LEU A 156 19.40 -15.46 -31.91
C LEU A 156 20.19 -16.23 -32.97
N VAL A 157 19.49 -17.08 -33.72
CA VAL A 157 20.07 -17.76 -34.87
C VAL A 157 19.56 -17.03 -36.09
N GLY A 158 20.47 -16.32 -36.79
CA GLY A 158 20.16 -15.65 -38.02
C GLY A 158 20.03 -16.66 -39.16
N GLU A 159 19.08 -16.43 -40.07
CA GLU A 159 18.92 -17.28 -41.25
C GLU A 159 20.00 -16.94 -42.30
N ASN A 160 20.77 -17.95 -42.62
CA ASN A 160 21.57 -18.02 -43.88
C ASN A 160 22.43 -16.78 -44.18
N VAL A 161 23.44 -16.54 -43.38
CA VAL A 161 24.46 -15.56 -43.72
C VAL A 161 25.51 -16.26 -44.66
N ASP A 162 25.64 -15.77 -45.87
CA ASP A 162 26.64 -16.27 -46.78
C ASP A 162 28.02 -15.67 -46.42
N MET A 163 28.86 -16.47 -45.78
CA MET A 163 30.22 -16.09 -45.43
C MET A 163 31.20 -16.53 -46.51
N PRO A 164 32.13 -15.67 -46.93
CA PRO A 164 33.16 -16.11 -47.91
C PRO A 164 34.07 -17.17 -47.28
N VAL A 165 34.30 -18.24 -48.00
CA VAL A 165 35.22 -19.31 -47.56
C VAL A 165 36.66 -18.79 -47.70
N ILE A 166 37.36 -18.73 -46.58
CA ILE A 166 38.76 -18.29 -46.56
C ILE A 166 39.63 -19.55 -46.56
N GLY A 167 40.49 -19.68 -47.52
CA GLY A 167 41.46 -20.76 -47.66
C GLY A 167 42.56 -20.66 -46.61
N ALA A 168 43.38 -21.70 -46.50
CA ALA A 168 44.50 -21.77 -45.55
C ALA A 168 45.53 -20.63 -45.73
N ASP A 169 45.50 -19.97 -46.89
CA ASP A 169 46.39 -18.88 -47.29
C ASP A 169 45.81 -17.49 -46.94
N GLY A 170 44.68 -17.48 -46.31
CA GLY A 170 44.00 -16.26 -45.93
C GLY A 170 43.18 -15.57 -47.00
N UNK A 171 42.91 -16.16 -48.28
CA UNK A 171 42.21 -15.64 -49.33
C UNK A 171 40.84 -16.26 -49.48
N UNK A 172 40.12 -15.76 -50.01
CA UNK A 172 38.95 -16.27 -50.32
C UNK A 172 39.15 -17.30 -51.28
N GLU A 173 38.56 -18.32 -51.08
CA GLU A 173 38.51 -19.40 -52.10
C GLU A 173 37.60 -18.97 -53.24
N LEU A 174 38.07 -19.26 -54.44
CA LEU A 174 37.31 -19.00 -55.66
C LEU A 174 36.71 -20.32 -56.22
N ASP A 175 35.54 -20.21 -56.80
CA ASP A 175 34.93 -21.36 -57.49
C ASP A 175 35.58 -21.58 -58.86
N VAL A 176 35.11 -22.58 -59.60
CA VAL A 176 35.67 -22.96 -60.96
C VAL A 176 35.49 -21.82 -61.97
N GLU A 177 34.61 -20.85 -61.69
CA GLU A 177 34.30 -19.72 -62.55
C GLU A 177 35.04 -18.43 -62.17
N GLY A 178 35.81 -18.49 -61.05
CA GLY A 178 36.59 -17.36 -60.51
C GLY A 178 35.87 -16.43 -59.60
N ASN A 179 34.67 -16.79 -59.13
CA ASN A 179 33.91 -16.00 -58.15
C ASN A 179 34.20 -16.45 -56.69
N PRO A 180 34.08 -15.57 -55.70
CA PRO A 180 34.26 -15.96 -54.31
C PRO A 180 33.28 -17.07 -53.90
N LYS A 181 33.79 -18.11 -53.31
CA LYS A 181 33.01 -19.23 -52.78
C LYS A 181 32.39 -18.84 -51.46
N PHE A 182 31.08 -18.96 -51.32
CA PHE A 182 30.36 -18.66 -50.12
C PHE A 182 29.88 -19.95 -49.41
N ARG A 183 29.99 -19.97 -48.10
CA ARG A 183 29.41 -21.01 -47.27
C ARG A 183 28.29 -20.39 -46.45
N THR A 184 27.11 -20.93 -46.59
CA THR A 184 25.97 -20.53 -45.78
C THR A 184 26.18 -21.10 -44.36
N GLN A 185 26.22 -20.22 -43.38
CA GLN A 185 26.37 -20.59 -41.98
C GLN A 185 25.32 -19.84 -41.16
N ASP A 186 24.72 -20.55 -40.25
CA ASP A 186 23.85 -19.92 -39.28
C ASP A 186 24.70 -19.02 -38.35
N ASP A 187 24.40 -17.75 -38.33
CA ASP A 187 25.10 -16.80 -37.49
C ASP A 187 24.37 -16.73 -36.12
N GLU A 188 25.09 -17.09 -35.10
CA GLU A 188 24.59 -17.02 -33.70
C GLU A 188 25.03 -15.71 -33.08
N VAL A 189 24.05 -14.84 -32.82
CA VAL A 189 24.30 -13.56 -32.15
C VAL A 189 23.72 -13.61 -30.72
N MET A 190 24.55 -13.29 -29.74
CA MET A 190 24.11 -13.14 -28.37
C MET A 190 23.57 -11.73 -28.18
N GLU A 191 22.29 -11.61 -27.87
CA GLU A 191 21.66 -10.33 -27.57
C GLU A 191 21.28 -10.26 -26.10
N GLU A 192 21.20 -9.05 -25.59
CA GLU A 192 20.81 -8.77 -24.22
C GLU A 192 19.40 -8.17 -24.20
N GLY A 193 18.49 -8.87 -23.56
CA GLY A 193 17.13 -8.41 -23.34
C GLY A 193 16.91 -7.91 -21.92
N VAL A 194 15.92 -7.06 -21.74
CA VAL A 194 15.54 -6.55 -20.42
C VAL A 194 14.39 -7.40 -19.88
N TYR A 195 14.63 -8.09 -18.78
CA TYR A 195 13.62 -8.85 -18.05
C TYR A 195 12.72 -7.92 -17.23
N TYR A 196 13.32 -6.99 -16.50
CA TYR A 196 12.61 -6.01 -15.69
C TYR A 196 13.42 -4.71 -15.60
N GLN A 197 12.74 -3.60 -15.81
CA GLN A 197 13.31 -2.27 -15.55
C GLN A 197 12.25 -1.43 -14.86
N GLY A 198 12.53 -1.01 -13.63
CA GLY A 198 11.58 -0.21 -12.87
C GLY A 198 11.83 -0.23 -11.37
N PRO A 199 11.01 0.52 -10.63
CA PRO A 199 11.09 0.55 -9.16
C PRO A 199 10.61 -0.76 -8.53
N VAL A 200 11.15 -1.06 -7.37
CA VAL A 200 10.82 -2.25 -6.57
C VAL A 200 10.69 -1.84 -5.10
N ILE A 201 9.70 -2.36 -4.41
CA ILE A 201 9.57 -2.24 -2.94
C ILE A 201 10.05 -3.55 -2.31
N GLN A 202 10.91 -3.45 -1.32
CA GLN A 202 11.38 -4.58 -0.52
C GLN A 202 11.00 -4.34 0.94
N PRO A 203 9.96 -4.99 1.47
CA PRO A 203 9.69 -4.94 2.90
C PRO A 203 10.85 -5.54 3.68
N LEU A 204 11.24 -4.90 4.77
CA LEU A 204 12.33 -5.33 5.65
C LEU A 204 11.74 -6.00 6.89
N GLU A 205 12.42 -7.01 7.40
CA GLU A 205 12.07 -7.58 8.70
C GLU A 205 12.39 -6.56 9.80
N PHE A 206 11.74 -6.72 10.95
CA PHE A 206 11.82 -5.73 12.03
C PHE A 206 13.23 -5.49 12.54
N ASP A 207 14.13 -6.45 12.40
CA ASP A 207 15.52 -6.34 12.85
C ASP A 207 16.53 -6.03 11.73
N ASP A 208 16.08 -5.95 10.46
CA ASP A 208 16.92 -5.58 9.32
C ASP A 208 17.03 -4.06 9.12
N PHE A 209 16.36 -3.28 9.94
CA PHE A 209 16.38 -1.82 9.87
C PHE A 209 16.74 -1.23 11.24
N VAL A 210 17.63 -0.25 11.23
CA VAL A 210 18.14 0.38 12.45
C VAL A 210 18.23 1.89 12.26
N VAL A 211 17.73 2.63 13.24
CA VAL A 211 17.87 4.10 13.36
C VAL A 211 18.33 4.46 14.78
N PRO A 212 18.90 5.64 15.00
CA PRO A 212 19.19 6.13 16.37
C PRO A 212 17.91 6.18 17.21
N ILE A 213 18.04 5.83 18.49
CA ILE A 213 16.88 5.71 19.42
C ILE A 213 16.08 7.02 19.50
N GLY A 214 16.72 8.17 19.34
CA GLY A 214 16.07 9.48 19.40
C GLY A 214 15.35 9.92 18.13
N ALA A 215 15.43 9.15 17.05
CA ALA A 215 14.77 9.50 15.79
C ALA A 215 13.25 9.28 15.88
N MET A 216 12.49 10.15 15.22
CA MET A 216 11.02 10.05 15.07
C MET A 216 10.63 9.44 13.72
N ASN A 217 11.47 9.64 12.69
CA ASN A 217 11.30 9.09 11.34
C ASN A 217 12.68 8.80 10.73
N ALA A 218 12.71 8.04 9.65
CA ALA A 218 13.94 7.62 8.98
C ALA A 218 14.50 8.65 7.98
N GLN A 219 13.76 9.72 7.69
CA GLN A 219 14.18 10.76 6.76
C GLN A 219 15.29 11.64 7.37
N PRO A 220 16.10 12.33 6.54
CA PRO A 220 17.23 13.11 7.05
C PRO A 220 16.83 14.15 8.10
N LYS A 221 17.66 14.29 9.12
CA LYS A 221 17.52 15.32 10.13
C LYS A 221 17.92 16.68 9.54
N ARG A 222 16.96 17.57 9.41
CA ARG A 222 17.12 18.89 8.79
C ARG A 222 16.35 19.93 9.62
N PRO A 223 16.61 21.25 9.45
CA PRO A 223 15.79 22.25 10.12
C PRO A 223 14.29 22.13 9.85
N SER A 224 13.90 21.65 8.66
CA SER A 224 12.52 21.35 8.29
C SER A 224 11.99 20.04 8.91
N ASN A 225 12.88 19.13 9.32
CA ASN A 225 12.57 17.84 9.92
C ASN A 225 13.45 17.59 11.15
N PRO A 226 13.20 18.28 12.26
CA PRO A 226 14.04 18.15 13.47
C PRO A 226 13.96 16.76 14.12
N GLY A 227 12.91 16.01 13.86
CA GLY A 227 12.73 14.63 14.30
C GLY A 227 13.36 13.57 13.41
N GLY A 228 14.02 13.97 12.35
CA GLY A 228 14.67 13.05 11.42
C GLY A 228 15.84 12.29 12.03
N ALA A 229 16.21 11.19 11.41
CA ALA A 229 17.34 10.37 11.83
C ALA A 229 18.66 10.94 11.28
N GLU A 230 19.67 11.04 12.12
CA GLU A 230 21.03 11.43 11.69
C GLU A 230 21.59 10.41 10.70
N TRP A 231 21.26 9.15 10.93
CA TRP A 231 21.58 8.07 10.00
C TRP A 231 20.49 6.99 10.08
N ALA A 232 20.41 6.19 9.03
CA ALA A 232 19.52 5.01 8.97
C ALA A 232 20.29 3.90 8.25
N THR A 233 20.26 2.68 8.77
CA THR A 233 20.97 1.55 8.20
C THR A 233 20.01 0.42 7.88
N VAL A 234 20.08 -0.08 6.65
CA VAL A 234 19.35 -1.25 6.16
C VAL A 234 20.35 -2.41 6.04
N ARG A 235 20.01 -3.56 6.58
CA ARG A 235 20.76 -4.79 6.44
C ARG A 235 20.13 -5.67 5.37
N GLN A 236 20.95 -6.21 4.49
CA GLN A 236 20.52 -7.15 3.44
C GLN A 236 21.53 -8.28 3.32
N TYR A 237 21.05 -9.44 2.92
CA TYR A 237 21.92 -10.61 2.63
C TYR A 237 22.00 -10.77 1.11
N GLU A 238 23.21 -10.79 0.59
CA GLU A 238 23.46 -10.89 -0.85
C GLU A 238 24.47 -12.01 -1.14
N VAL A 239 24.17 -12.78 -2.18
CA VAL A 239 25.11 -13.78 -2.70
C VAL A 239 26.19 -13.09 -3.54
N LEU A 240 27.39 -13.69 -3.55
CA LEU A 240 28.55 -13.13 -4.27
C LEU A 240 28.26 -12.77 -5.73
N SER A 241 27.50 -13.61 -6.43
CA SER A 241 27.15 -13.36 -7.84
C SER A 241 26.32 -12.07 -8.01
N LEU A 242 25.44 -11.75 -7.06
CA LEU A 242 24.66 -10.51 -7.07
C LEU A 242 25.55 -9.29 -6.73
N MET A 243 26.46 -9.43 -5.76
CA MET A 243 27.43 -8.38 -5.43
C MET A 243 28.30 -8.01 -6.64
N MET A 244 28.83 -9.03 -7.32
CA MET A 244 29.61 -8.84 -8.55
C MET A 244 28.79 -8.18 -9.66
N ALA A 245 27.52 -8.54 -9.83
CA ALA A 245 26.63 -7.90 -10.79
C ALA A 245 26.40 -6.42 -10.45
N LYS A 246 26.24 -6.09 -9.17
CA LYS A 246 26.06 -4.71 -8.69
C LYS A 246 27.34 -3.87 -8.84
N ALA A 247 28.50 -4.50 -8.72
CA ALA A 247 29.81 -3.85 -8.95
C ALA A 247 30.00 -3.48 -10.43
N LEU A 248 29.55 -4.36 -11.33
CA LEU A 248 29.73 -4.16 -12.77
C LEU A 248 28.64 -3.32 -13.43
N ARG A 249 27.39 -3.51 -13.03
CA ARG A 249 26.21 -2.94 -13.71
C ARG A 249 25.31 -2.09 -12.81
N GLY A 250 25.32 -2.34 -11.52
CA GLY A 250 24.57 -1.57 -10.53
C GLY A 250 23.05 -1.62 -10.70
N PHE A 251 22.38 -0.72 -9.99
CA PHE A 251 20.96 -0.47 -10.14
C PHE A 251 20.73 0.64 -11.17
N GLY A 252 19.83 0.41 -12.10
CA GLY A 252 19.51 1.38 -13.13
C GLY A 252 20.67 1.68 -14.09
N GLY A 253 21.69 0.82 -14.13
CA GLY A 253 22.89 1.00 -14.95
C GLY A 253 24.03 1.75 -14.26
N VAL A 254 23.88 2.09 -12.97
CA VAL A 254 24.92 2.76 -12.17
C VAL A 254 25.57 1.70 -11.25
N PRO A 255 26.89 1.48 -11.31
CA PRO A 255 27.55 0.54 -10.41
C PRO A 255 27.40 0.96 -8.95
N ALA A 256 26.58 0.23 -8.19
CA ALA A 256 26.32 0.52 -6.77
C ALA A 256 27.54 0.21 -5.89
N TYR A 257 28.31 -0.80 -6.27
CA TYR A 257 29.52 -1.24 -5.56
C TYR A 257 30.77 -0.89 -6.38
N SER A 258 30.94 0.42 -6.66
CA SER A 258 32.01 0.98 -7.52
C SER A 258 33.42 0.68 -6.99
N ASP A 259 33.54 0.60 -5.66
CA ASP A 259 34.83 0.44 -4.96
C ASP A 259 35.03 -0.97 -4.40
N MET A 260 34.19 -1.92 -4.84
CA MET A 260 34.32 -3.32 -4.44
C MET A 260 35.68 -3.89 -4.89
N PRO A 261 36.54 -4.33 -3.98
CA PRO A 261 37.85 -4.86 -4.37
C PRO A 261 37.73 -6.24 -5.00
N ASN A 262 38.71 -6.61 -5.81
CA ASN A 262 38.86 -7.95 -6.38
C ASN A 262 37.61 -8.38 -7.16
N THR A 263 37.17 -7.54 -8.12
CA THR A 263 36.03 -7.85 -8.98
C THR A 263 36.44 -8.60 -10.25
N ASP A 264 37.72 -8.65 -10.59
CA ASP A 264 38.20 -9.17 -11.87
C ASP A 264 38.46 -10.68 -11.85
N GLY A 265 37.78 -11.38 -12.73
CA GLY A 265 38.02 -12.78 -13.08
C GLY A 265 37.80 -13.78 -11.95
N ASP A 266 38.38 -14.95 -12.11
CA ASP A 266 38.22 -16.04 -11.14
C ASP A 266 39.06 -15.82 -9.86
N GLU A 267 40.17 -15.11 -9.96
CA GLU A 267 41.02 -14.79 -8.78
C GLU A 267 40.30 -13.91 -7.79
N GLY A 268 39.52 -12.93 -8.29
CA GLY A 268 38.69 -12.07 -7.43
C GLY A 268 37.59 -12.85 -6.70
N LYS A 269 36.92 -13.76 -7.41
CA LYS A 269 35.94 -14.66 -6.80
C LYS A 269 36.56 -15.54 -5.70
N GLU A 270 37.75 -16.10 -5.97
CA GLU A 270 38.45 -16.93 -4.99
C GLU A 270 38.82 -16.15 -3.73
N TRP A 271 39.21 -14.88 -3.89
CA TRP A 271 39.50 -14.00 -2.75
C TRP A 271 38.27 -13.82 -1.86
N TRP A 272 37.09 -13.47 -2.49
CA TRP A 272 35.83 -13.32 -1.75
C TRP A 272 35.38 -14.63 -1.08
N LEU A 273 35.52 -15.75 -1.79
CA LEU A 273 35.18 -17.09 -1.23
C LEU A 273 36.10 -17.44 -0.04
N ALA A 274 37.40 -17.12 -0.12
CA ALA A 274 38.35 -17.35 0.97
C ALA A 274 38.07 -16.47 2.19
N ASN A 275 37.55 -15.26 1.97
CA ASN A 275 37.23 -14.31 3.04
C ASN A 275 35.74 -14.34 3.42
N ALA A 276 34.96 -15.23 2.83
CA ALA A 276 33.55 -15.39 3.17
C ALA A 276 33.41 -15.70 4.67
N PRO A 277 32.42 -15.09 5.33
CA PRO A 277 32.20 -15.36 6.74
C PRO A 277 31.98 -16.86 6.96
N SER A 278 32.71 -17.47 7.88
CA SER A 278 32.51 -18.87 8.21
C SER A 278 31.06 -19.09 8.66
N GLN A 279 30.49 -20.24 8.31
CA GLN A 279 29.11 -20.58 8.72
C GLN A 279 28.90 -20.41 10.24
N ASP A 280 29.97 -20.66 11.02
CA ASP A 280 29.93 -20.46 12.47
C ASP A 280 29.83 -19.00 12.89
N ARG A 281 30.36 -18.04 12.09
CA ARG A 281 30.23 -16.61 12.36
C ARG A 281 28.84 -16.06 11.94
N ILE A 282 28.35 -16.49 10.80
CA ILE A 282 26.98 -16.19 10.37
C ILE A 282 25.99 -16.88 11.33
N SER A 283 26.30 -18.10 11.76
CA SER A 283 25.46 -18.88 12.67
C SER A 283 25.43 -18.34 14.11
N ASN A 284 26.36 -17.49 14.48
CA ASN A 284 26.43 -16.92 15.81
C ASN A 284 25.78 -15.54 15.93
N THR A 285 25.34 -14.93 14.83
CA THR A 285 24.46 -13.77 14.94
C THR A 285 23.13 -14.22 15.54
N GLU A 286 22.60 -13.41 16.43
CA GLU A 286 21.36 -13.68 17.15
C GLU A 286 20.18 -13.94 16.20
N ASN A 287 20.20 -13.31 15.04
CA ASN A 287 19.16 -13.44 14.01
C ASN A 287 19.20 -14.81 13.31
N ASP A 288 20.40 -15.34 13.05
CA ASP A 288 20.52 -16.71 12.50
C ASP A 288 20.12 -17.79 13.51
N ARG A 289 20.37 -17.52 14.79
CA ARG A 289 19.84 -18.40 15.85
C ARG A 289 18.31 -18.40 15.84
N ARG A 290 17.70 -17.22 15.68
CA ARG A 290 16.24 -17.08 15.62
C ARG A 290 15.67 -17.73 14.37
N ALA A 291 16.28 -17.48 13.22
CA ALA A 291 15.87 -18.10 11.96
C ALA A 291 15.97 -19.62 12.03
N ARG A 292 17.03 -20.14 12.63
CA ARG A 292 17.19 -21.59 12.83
C ARG A 292 16.17 -22.14 13.82
N GLN A 293 15.98 -21.48 14.95
CA GLN A 293 14.96 -21.89 15.92
C GLN A 293 13.58 -21.91 15.27
N GLN A 294 13.32 -20.95 14.41
CA GLN A 294 12.06 -20.89 13.66
C GLN A 294 11.97 -22.01 12.63
N ASP A 295 13.03 -22.24 11.85
CA ASP A 295 13.09 -23.34 10.89
C ASP A 295 12.95 -24.70 11.59
N ASP A 296 13.62 -24.89 12.73
CA ASP A 296 13.53 -26.10 13.56
C ASP A 296 12.09 -26.30 14.09
N ARG A 297 11.44 -25.22 14.54
CA ARG A 297 10.04 -25.27 15.00
C ARG A 297 9.08 -25.60 13.85
N GLU A 298 9.41 -25.20 12.64
CA GLU A 298 8.63 -25.50 11.44
C GLU A 298 8.98 -26.87 10.83
N GLY A 299 9.98 -27.56 11.37
CA GLY A 299 10.43 -28.86 10.89
C GLY A 299 11.31 -28.77 9.65
N MET A 300 11.81 -27.56 9.33
CA MET A 300 12.73 -27.35 8.22
C MET A 300 14.17 -27.37 8.71
N ASN A 301 15.01 -28.23 8.14
CA ASN A 301 16.41 -28.35 8.55
C ASN A 301 17.31 -27.62 7.56
N ARG A 302 17.57 -26.36 7.82
CA ARG A 302 18.40 -25.49 6.99
C ARG A 302 19.86 -25.97 6.91
N SER A 303 20.37 -26.59 7.98
CA SER A 303 21.76 -27.06 8.04
C SER A 303 22.09 -28.18 7.05
N GLN A 304 21.09 -28.95 6.60
CA GLN A 304 21.28 -29.98 5.60
C GLN A 304 21.27 -29.44 4.15
N GLN A 305 20.75 -28.28 3.95
CA GLN A 305 20.60 -27.68 2.61
C GLN A 305 21.80 -26.82 2.18
N GLN A 306 22.69 -26.50 3.10
CA GLN A 306 23.73 -25.48 2.87
C GLN A 306 25.13 -26.08 2.65
N LYS A 307 25.34 -26.80 1.54
CA LYS A 307 26.65 -26.80 0.92
C LYS A 307 26.67 -25.67 -0.11
N ARG A 308 27.22 -24.53 0.28
CA ARG A 308 27.14 -23.33 -0.55
C ARG A 308 28.42 -23.16 -1.37
N ASP A 309 28.27 -23.32 -2.66
CA ASP A 309 29.27 -22.86 -3.63
C ASP A 309 29.17 -21.33 -3.84
N ASN A 310 28.14 -20.68 -3.29
CA ASN A 310 27.87 -19.25 -3.44
C ASN A 310 27.46 -18.67 -2.07
N PRO A 311 28.41 -18.22 -1.25
CA PRO A 311 28.12 -17.72 0.09
C PRO A 311 27.33 -16.40 0.07
N GLU A 312 26.55 -16.16 1.11
CA GLU A 312 25.85 -14.92 1.36
C GLU A 312 26.70 -13.99 2.23
N PHE A 313 26.72 -12.71 1.86
CA PHE A 313 27.39 -11.65 2.58
C PHE A 313 26.36 -10.70 3.19
N GLU A 314 26.64 -10.18 4.36
CA GLU A 314 25.81 -9.22 5.07
C GLU A 314 26.21 -7.82 4.64
N ILE A 315 25.33 -7.14 3.91
CA ILE A 315 25.55 -5.80 3.37
C ILE A 315 24.75 -4.80 4.19
N LEU A 316 25.42 -3.76 4.65
CA LEU A 316 24.83 -2.62 5.34
C LEU A 316 24.73 -1.44 4.36
N THR A 317 23.53 -0.99 4.06
CA THR A 317 23.28 0.26 3.32
C THR A 317 23.00 1.36 4.35
N ARG A 318 23.94 2.27 4.51
CA ARG A 318 23.84 3.38 5.45
C ARG A 318 23.47 4.66 4.71
N PHE A 319 22.38 5.26 5.11
CA PHE A 319 21.98 6.62 4.73
C PHE A 319 22.34 7.54 5.91
N GLY A 320 23.04 8.64 5.64
CA GLY A 320 23.38 9.53 6.73
C GLY A 320 24.31 10.66 6.32
N THR A 321 24.45 11.61 7.21
CA THR A 321 25.30 12.77 7.03
C THR A 321 26.77 12.37 7.20
N TYR A 322 27.63 12.89 6.33
CA TYR A 322 29.08 12.69 6.37
C TYR A 322 29.79 13.92 5.76
N PRO A 323 30.98 14.27 6.27
CA PRO A 323 31.75 15.36 5.68
C PRO A 323 32.13 15.07 4.22
N ASP A 324 31.83 16.02 3.36
CA ASP A 324 32.16 15.92 1.93
C ASP A 324 33.69 15.97 1.73
N PRO A 325 34.28 15.02 0.99
CA PRO A 325 35.72 14.98 0.77
C PRO A 325 36.26 16.22 0.01
N ILE A 326 35.40 16.93 -0.72
CA ILE A 326 35.80 18.10 -1.52
C ILE A 326 35.61 19.39 -0.74
N THR A 327 34.44 19.60 -0.13
CA THR A 327 34.08 20.88 0.52
C THR A 327 34.30 20.87 2.03
N GLY A 328 34.33 19.71 2.67
CA GLY A 328 34.37 19.53 4.11
C GLY A 328 33.07 19.87 4.82
N GLU A 329 32.00 20.19 4.09
CA GLU A 329 30.65 20.42 4.65
C GLU A 329 29.91 19.11 4.83
N ASP A 330 29.04 19.04 5.82
CA ASP A 330 28.24 17.84 6.09
C ASP A 330 27.15 17.70 5.04
N GLU A 331 27.21 16.61 4.26
CA GLU A 331 26.23 16.28 3.20
C GLU A 331 25.59 14.91 3.44
N GLU A 332 24.39 14.76 2.95
CA GLU A 332 23.65 13.50 3.04
C GLU A 332 24.16 12.51 1.98
N MET A 333 24.64 11.36 2.42
CA MET A 333 25.26 10.34 1.56
C MET A 333 24.65 8.95 1.79
N VAL A 334 24.81 8.07 0.82
CA VAL A 334 24.51 6.64 0.94
C VAL A 334 25.80 5.85 0.79
N PHE A 335 26.08 4.96 1.73
CA PHE A 335 27.24 4.07 1.72
C PHE A 335 26.80 2.61 1.70
N PHE A 336 27.53 1.81 0.95
CA PHE A 336 27.38 0.37 0.90
C PHE A 336 28.61 -0.27 1.54
N VAL A 337 28.40 -1.06 2.58
CA VAL A 337 29.49 -1.66 3.39
C VAL A 337 29.20 -3.15 3.57
N CYS A 338 30.18 -3.99 3.29
CA CYS A 338 30.14 -5.40 3.68
C CYS A 338 30.54 -5.49 5.15
N ARG A 339 29.71 -6.17 5.97
CA ARG A 339 29.97 -6.28 7.41
C ARG A 339 31.08 -7.28 7.73
N HIS A 340 31.13 -8.38 7.00
CA HIS A 340 32.15 -9.43 7.16
C HIS A 340 32.59 -9.95 5.79
N PRO A 341 33.78 -9.61 5.34
CA PRO A 341 34.79 -8.69 5.95
C PRO A 341 34.33 -7.23 5.96
N GLU A 342 34.88 -6.43 6.88
CA GLU A 342 34.55 -5.00 7.00
C GLU A 342 35.15 -4.22 5.84
N ILE A 343 34.39 -4.10 4.73
CA ILE A 343 34.88 -3.51 3.48
C ILE A 343 33.87 -2.49 2.95
N TYR A 344 34.35 -1.34 2.59
CA TYR A 344 33.62 -0.33 1.84
C TYR A 344 33.41 -0.83 0.40
N LEU A 345 32.18 -0.76 -0.09
CA LEU A 345 31.83 -1.22 -1.43
C LEU A 345 31.54 -0.06 -2.39
N GLY A 346 31.13 1.10 -1.88
CA GLY A 346 30.82 2.27 -2.69
C GLY A 346 29.97 3.28 -1.93
N GLY A 347 29.94 4.51 -2.45
CA GLY A 347 29.14 5.58 -1.86
C GLY A 347 28.80 6.69 -2.84
N PHE A 348 27.71 7.38 -2.58
CA PHE A 348 27.17 8.43 -3.44
C PHE A 348 26.55 9.55 -2.61
N TYR A 349 26.53 10.76 -3.15
CA TYR A 349 25.63 11.78 -2.63
C TYR A 349 24.20 11.30 -2.76
N LEU A 350 23.41 11.44 -1.70
CA LEU A 350 22.03 10.99 -1.70
C LEU A 350 21.21 11.68 -2.80
N SER A 351 21.44 12.97 -3.02
CA SER A 351 20.76 13.78 -4.04
C SER A 351 21.08 13.34 -5.48
N ASP A 352 22.27 12.78 -5.70
CA ASP A 352 22.65 12.23 -7.01
C ASP A 352 22.07 10.82 -7.21
N TYR A 353 22.13 10.01 -6.17
CA TYR A 353 21.67 8.61 -6.24
C TYR A 353 20.13 8.51 -6.17
N TYR A 354 19.49 9.39 -5.39
CA TYR A 354 18.04 9.54 -5.32
C TYR A 354 17.67 11.01 -5.49
N TRP A 355 17.09 11.36 -6.62
CA TRP A 355 16.76 12.74 -6.95
C TRP A 355 15.94 13.40 -5.84
N LYS A 356 16.26 14.65 -5.52
CA LYS A 356 15.75 15.44 -4.39
C LYS A 356 16.27 15.02 -3.01
N GLY A 357 17.13 13.99 -2.91
CA GLY A 357 17.82 13.64 -1.66
C GLY A 357 16.91 13.17 -0.52
N GLU A 358 15.78 12.54 -0.84
CA GLU A 358 14.94 11.85 0.14
C GLU A 358 15.40 10.39 0.27
N ARG A 359 15.49 9.88 1.50
CA ARG A 359 15.86 8.49 1.70
C ARG A 359 14.74 7.58 1.17
N PRO A 360 15.04 6.53 0.41
CA PRO A 360 14.03 5.67 -0.22
C PRO A 360 13.46 4.65 0.77
N LEU A 361 13.05 5.13 1.94
CA LEU A 361 12.58 4.33 3.06
C LEU A 361 11.10 4.63 3.29
N LEU A 362 10.25 3.70 2.89
CA LEU A 362 8.80 3.77 3.09
C LEU A 362 8.46 3.27 4.50
N GLU A 363 7.91 4.13 5.32
CA GLU A 363 7.57 3.85 6.72
C GLU A 363 6.06 3.64 6.87
N LEU A 364 5.68 2.56 7.54
CA LEU A 364 4.32 2.32 7.97
C LEU A 364 4.30 2.16 9.49
N HIS A 365 3.46 2.93 10.17
CA HIS A 365 3.31 2.90 11.63
C HIS A 365 1.87 2.50 12.00
N TYR A 366 1.72 1.76 13.11
CA TYR A 366 0.40 1.42 13.63
C TYR A 366 -0.06 2.45 14.66
N GLN A 367 0.60 2.51 15.81
CA GLN A 367 0.25 3.47 16.88
C GLN A 367 1.50 4.22 17.33
N LYS A 368 1.68 5.44 16.81
CA LYS A 368 2.80 6.30 17.21
C LYS A 368 2.61 6.75 18.66
N VAL A 369 3.64 6.61 19.49
CA VAL A 369 3.61 6.98 20.88
C VAL A 369 4.84 7.85 21.20
N GLY A 370 4.60 9.08 21.58
CA GLY A 370 5.65 10.03 21.93
C GLY A 370 6.50 10.42 20.72
N THR A 371 7.80 10.58 20.96
CA THR A 371 8.76 11.08 19.97
C THR A 371 9.76 9.99 19.54
N ARG A 372 9.27 8.76 19.35
CA ARG A 372 10.11 7.62 18.99
C ARG A 372 9.67 7.01 17.66
N PHE A 373 10.63 6.51 16.91
CA PHE A 373 10.40 5.77 15.67
C PHE A 373 9.61 4.47 15.94
N TYR A 374 10.03 3.72 16.97
CA TYR A 374 9.46 2.40 17.30
C TYR A 374 8.08 2.55 17.92
N SER A 375 7.06 2.30 17.12
CA SER A 375 5.64 2.45 17.45
C SER A 375 5.08 1.20 18.14
N MET A 376 3.92 1.30 18.79
CA MET A 376 3.24 0.15 19.41
C MET A 376 2.46 -0.63 18.34
N GLY A 377 2.61 -1.97 18.37
CA GLY A 377 1.86 -2.89 17.52
C GLY A 377 0.63 -3.47 18.22
N VAL A 378 -0.17 -4.21 17.46
CA VAL A 378 -1.34 -4.94 17.98
C VAL A 378 -0.90 -5.92 19.08
N MET A 379 0.20 -6.67 18.82
CA MET A 379 0.70 -7.68 19.77
C MET A 379 1.02 -7.06 21.15
N GLU A 380 1.70 -5.91 21.14
CA GLU A 380 2.06 -5.22 22.38
C GLU A 380 0.82 -4.83 23.21
N ILE A 381 -0.26 -4.44 22.53
CA ILE A 381 -1.51 -4.01 23.18
C ILE A 381 -2.26 -5.21 23.76
N VAL A 382 -2.31 -6.35 23.05
CA VAL A 382 -3.17 -7.48 23.43
C VAL A 382 -2.43 -8.62 24.15
N GLN A 383 -1.10 -8.55 24.31
CA GLN A 383 -0.28 -9.65 24.84
C GLN A 383 -0.79 -10.22 26.18
N HIS A 384 -1.13 -9.33 27.12
CA HIS A 384 -1.59 -9.75 28.46
C HIS A 384 -3.00 -10.35 28.42
N LEU A 385 -3.90 -9.76 27.64
CA LEU A 385 -5.26 -10.29 27.47
C LEU A 385 -5.25 -11.65 26.76
N SER A 386 -4.37 -11.80 25.76
CA SER A 386 -4.21 -13.08 25.05
C SER A 386 -3.67 -14.16 25.99
N ALA A 387 -2.67 -13.85 26.81
CA ALA A 387 -2.10 -14.79 27.79
C ALA A 387 -3.15 -15.19 28.84
N GLU A 388 -4.01 -14.26 29.25
CA GLU A 388 -5.11 -14.56 30.17
C GLU A 388 -6.16 -15.45 29.54
N ILE A 389 -6.52 -15.23 28.25
CA ILE A 389 -7.43 -16.10 27.49
C ILE A 389 -6.87 -17.52 27.45
N ASP A 390 -5.59 -17.70 27.09
CA ASP A 390 -4.94 -19.01 27.05
C ASP A 390 -5.02 -19.71 28.42
N THR A 391 -4.76 -18.96 29.49
CA THR A 391 -4.80 -19.49 30.85
C THR A 391 -6.22 -19.97 31.22
N ILE A 392 -7.23 -19.13 31.01
CA ILE A 392 -8.65 -19.44 31.30
C ILE A 392 -9.14 -20.62 30.45
N HIS A 393 -8.78 -20.61 29.17
CA HIS A 393 -9.14 -21.68 28.22
C HIS A 393 -8.57 -23.04 28.66
N ASN A 394 -7.29 -23.09 29.01
CA ASN A 394 -6.64 -24.31 29.47
C ASN A 394 -7.19 -24.77 30.82
N MET A 395 -7.44 -23.86 31.77
CA MET A 395 -8.07 -24.17 33.07
C MET A 395 -9.46 -24.79 32.86
N ARG A 396 -10.24 -24.27 31.93
CA ARG A 396 -11.57 -24.80 31.59
C ARG A 396 -11.49 -26.27 31.12
N ILE A 397 -10.52 -26.57 30.28
CA ILE A 397 -10.28 -27.93 29.75
C ILE A 397 -9.83 -28.86 30.91
N ASP A 398 -8.87 -28.39 31.72
CA ASP A 398 -8.34 -29.14 32.86
C ASP A 398 -9.46 -29.46 33.88
N VAL A 399 -10.33 -28.50 34.18
CA VAL A 399 -11.50 -28.71 35.05
C VAL A 399 -12.46 -29.72 34.41
N GLY A 400 -12.64 -29.65 33.10
CA GLY A 400 -13.43 -30.63 32.36
C GLY A 400 -12.88 -32.05 32.50
N PHE A 401 -11.58 -32.25 32.40
CA PHE A 401 -10.92 -33.54 32.66
C PHE A 401 -11.10 -33.98 34.10
N ALA A 402 -10.81 -33.11 35.08
CA ALA A 402 -10.91 -33.43 36.51
C ALA A 402 -12.35 -33.78 36.95
N THR A 403 -13.35 -33.13 36.30
CA THR A 403 -14.76 -33.39 36.60
C THR A 403 -15.21 -34.72 36.01
N ASN A 404 -14.79 -35.03 34.77
CA ASN A 404 -15.20 -36.24 34.07
C ASN A 404 -14.41 -37.49 34.51
N MET A 405 -13.19 -37.31 34.92
CA MET A 405 -12.29 -38.39 35.35
C MET A 405 -11.69 -38.05 36.72
N PRO A 406 -12.55 -37.97 37.79
CA PRO A 406 -12.08 -37.54 39.09
C PRO A 406 -11.16 -38.56 39.75
N TYR A 407 -10.18 -38.10 40.51
CA TYR A 407 -9.42 -38.98 41.36
C TYR A 407 -10.32 -39.62 42.45
N PHE A 408 -9.90 -40.74 42.99
CA PHE A 408 -10.69 -41.44 43.98
C PHE A 408 -9.80 -41.80 45.22
N PHE A 409 -10.46 -41.85 46.36
CA PHE A 409 -9.80 -42.36 47.55
C PHE A 409 -10.20 -43.84 47.72
N TYR A 410 -9.23 -44.69 48.07
CA TYR A 410 -9.49 -46.07 48.36
C TYR A 410 -8.84 -46.47 49.69
N ARG A 411 -9.40 -47.46 50.32
CA ARG A 411 -8.85 -47.98 51.59
C ARG A 411 -7.62 -48.86 51.29
N ALA A 412 -6.43 -48.47 51.77
CA ALA A 412 -5.19 -49.20 51.52
C ALA A 412 -5.23 -50.66 52.00
N ALA A 413 -6.05 -50.98 52.99
CA ALA A 413 -6.18 -52.33 53.53
C ALA A 413 -7.17 -53.24 52.77
N SER A 414 -7.79 -52.76 51.69
CA SER A 414 -8.78 -53.51 50.92
C SER A 414 -8.18 -54.56 49.97
N GLY A 415 -6.84 -54.59 49.80
CA GLY A 415 -6.16 -55.46 48.85
C GLY A 415 -6.39 -55.05 47.38
N PHE A 416 -6.95 -53.89 47.15
CA PHE A 416 -7.26 -53.36 45.84
C PHE A 416 -6.01 -52.76 45.18
N ASP A 417 -5.76 -53.13 43.94
CA ASP A 417 -4.68 -52.53 43.14
C ASP A 417 -5.28 -51.51 42.17
N PRO A 418 -4.97 -50.20 42.37
CA PRO A 418 -5.53 -49.14 41.50
C PRO A 418 -5.02 -49.26 40.05
N ASP A 419 -3.88 -49.86 39.81
CA ASP A 419 -3.30 -49.98 38.45
C ASP A 419 -4.03 -51.02 37.60
N GLU A 420 -4.87 -51.90 38.20
CA GLU A 420 -5.70 -52.85 37.48
C GLU A 420 -7.03 -52.24 37.00
N ILE A 421 -7.36 -51.02 37.45
CA ILE A 421 -8.61 -50.37 37.03
C ILE A 421 -8.41 -49.67 35.71
N GLU A 422 -9.13 -50.12 34.70
CA GLU A 422 -9.25 -49.48 33.42
C GLU A 422 -10.64 -48.86 33.34
N LEU A 423 -10.74 -47.53 33.47
CA LEU A 423 -11.98 -46.80 33.41
C LEU A 423 -12.45 -46.70 31.95
N ARG A 424 -13.39 -47.52 31.58
CA ARG A 424 -14.07 -47.48 30.28
C ARG A 424 -15.57 -47.43 30.46
N PRO A 425 -16.30 -46.75 29.56
CA PRO A 425 -17.75 -46.80 29.60
C PRO A 425 -18.30 -48.21 29.59
N LEU A 426 -19.27 -48.50 30.45
CA LEU A 426 -19.93 -49.78 30.57
C LEU A 426 -19.06 -50.93 31.09
N LYS A 427 -17.85 -50.64 31.59
CA LYS A 427 -17.04 -51.68 32.22
C LYS A 427 -17.41 -51.85 33.71
N GLY A 428 -17.79 -53.03 34.09
CA GLY A 428 -18.00 -53.38 35.52
C GLY A 428 -16.68 -53.63 36.21
N VAL A 429 -16.47 -53.01 37.36
CA VAL A 429 -15.30 -53.24 38.22
C VAL A 429 -15.75 -54.02 39.44
N PRO A 430 -15.24 -55.22 39.67
CA PRO A 430 -15.59 -56.02 40.85
C PRO A 430 -14.97 -55.37 42.10
N VAL A 431 -15.76 -55.16 43.14
CA VAL A 431 -15.31 -54.61 44.41
C VAL A 431 -16.01 -55.43 45.57
N ASP A 432 -15.25 -55.66 46.65
CA ASP A 432 -15.82 -56.38 47.79
C ASP A 432 -16.81 -55.51 48.61
N ASP A 433 -16.45 -54.25 48.82
CA ASP A 433 -17.37 -53.28 49.48
C ASP A 433 -17.32 -51.93 48.69
N PRO A 434 -18.44 -51.46 48.17
CA PRO A 434 -18.52 -50.16 47.49
C PRO A 434 -18.06 -48.97 48.32
N ARG A 435 -18.04 -49.10 49.65
CA ARG A 435 -17.60 -48.05 50.58
C ARG A 435 -16.07 -47.91 50.66
N ASP A 436 -15.33 -48.86 50.08
CA ASP A 436 -13.85 -48.77 49.99
C ASP A 436 -13.39 -47.75 48.97
N PHE A 437 -14.31 -47.24 48.16
CA PHE A 437 -14.03 -46.19 47.14
C PHE A 437 -14.86 -44.97 47.43
N VAL A 438 -14.19 -43.80 47.41
CA VAL A 438 -14.88 -42.50 47.58
C VAL A 438 -14.45 -41.60 46.41
N PHE A 439 -15.39 -41.23 45.59
CA PHE A 439 -15.19 -40.21 44.53
C PHE A 439 -15.58 -38.88 45.10
N PRO A 440 -14.64 -37.96 45.29
CA PRO A 440 -15.02 -36.61 45.73
C PRO A 440 -15.88 -35.92 44.65
N GLN A 441 -16.95 -35.28 45.05
CA GLN A 441 -17.77 -34.49 44.14
C GLN A 441 -17.08 -33.17 43.81
N MET A 442 -16.62 -33.02 42.60
CA MET A 442 -16.07 -31.76 42.11
C MET A 442 -17.18 -30.91 41.52
N GLN A 443 -17.21 -29.65 41.94
CA GLN A 443 -18.16 -28.67 41.37
C GLN A 443 -17.76 -28.33 39.92
N ASN A 444 -18.73 -28.40 39.03
CA ASN A 444 -18.51 -27.98 37.62
C ASN A 444 -18.58 -26.44 37.55
N VAL A 445 -17.44 -25.81 37.38
CA VAL A 445 -17.29 -24.35 37.25
C VAL A 445 -17.06 -23.89 35.81
N THR A 446 -17.33 -24.76 34.83
CA THR A 446 -17.11 -24.49 33.40
C THR A 446 -17.86 -23.25 32.92
N SER A 447 -19.06 -23.00 33.45
CA SER A 447 -19.86 -21.80 33.12
C SER A 447 -19.19 -20.50 33.54
N PHE A 448 -18.47 -20.52 34.68
CA PHE A 448 -17.66 -19.37 35.12
C PHE A 448 -16.55 -19.06 34.12
N TYR A 449 -15.80 -20.07 33.72
CA TYR A 449 -14.69 -19.88 32.73
C TYR A 449 -15.22 -19.41 31.38
N ASN A 450 -16.36 -19.89 30.91
CA ASN A 450 -16.99 -19.41 29.67
C ASN A 450 -17.36 -17.92 29.77
N ALA A 451 -17.89 -17.49 30.92
CA ALA A 451 -18.24 -16.08 31.16
C ALA A 451 -17.00 -15.19 31.16
N GLU A 452 -15.93 -15.63 31.80
CA GLU A 452 -14.65 -14.91 31.86
C GLU A 452 -14.01 -14.82 30.45
N GLU A 453 -13.98 -15.93 29.72
CA GLU A 453 -13.45 -15.97 28.34
C GLU A 453 -14.22 -14.98 27.43
N THR A 454 -15.56 -14.95 27.53
CA THR A 454 -16.41 -14.01 26.78
C THR A 454 -16.10 -12.55 27.17
N LEU A 455 -15.91 -12.29 28.48
CA LEU A 455 -15.53 -10.96 28.95
C LEU A 455 -14.20 -10.51 28.38
N LEU A 456 -13.20 -11.40 28.33
CA LEU A 456 -11.88 -11.10 27.79
C LEU A 456 -11.93 -10.77 26.29
N TYR A 457 -12.72 -11.50 25.51
CA TYR A 457 -12.95 -11.16 24.08
C TYR A 457 -13.57 -9.77 23.95
N THR A 458 -14.58 -9.47 24.77
CA THR A 458 -15.22 -8.15 24.78
C THR A 458 -14.22 -7.03 25.14
N LEU A 459 -13.29 -7.30 26.07
CA LEU A 459 -12.23 -6.34 26.45
C LEU A 459 -11.26 -6.11 25.27
N ILE A 460 -10.85 -7.17 24.59
CA ILE A 460 -10.01 -7.06 23.38
C ILE A 460 -10.72 -6.19 22.33
N GLU A 461 -11.99 -6.47 22.05
CA GLU A 461 -12.79 -5.69 21.10
C GLU A 461 -12.84 -4.20 21.47
N ARG A 462 -13.04 -3.89 22.74
CA ARG A 462 -13.09 -2.50 23.23
C ARG A 462 -11.74 -1.80 23.11
N VAL A 463 -10.66 -2.48 23.50
CA VAL A 463 -9.30 -1.93 23.47
C VAL A 463 -8.88 -1.69 22.01
N MET A 464 -9.10 -2.65 21.14
CA MET A 464 -8.70 -2.57 19.73
C MET A 464 -9.68 -1.76 18.87
N GLY A 465 -10.92 -1.56 19.32
CA GLY A 465 -11.96 -0.94 18.51
C GLY A 465 -12.50 -1.86 17.39
N VAL A 466 -12.21 -3.15 17.48
CA VAL A 466 -12.63 -4.16 16.51
C VAL A 466 -13.90 -4.82 17.05
N THR A 467 -15.06 -4.39 16.59
CA THR A 467 -16.36 -4.91 17.03
C THR A 467 -16.87 -6.02 16.10
N ASP A 468 -17.91 -6.72 16.50
CA ASP A 468 -18.64 -7.69 15.66
C ASP A 468 -19.00 -7.11 14.29
N LEU A 469 -19.41 -5.86 14.26
CA LEU A 469 -19.75 -5.14 13.03
C LEU A 469 -18.52 -4.98 12.12
N PHE A 470 -17.37 -4.69 12.71
CA PHE A 470 -16.08 -4.58 12.00
C PHE A 470 -15.69 -5.93 11.36
N LEU A 471 -16.02 -7.04 12.05
CA LEU A 471 -15.77 -8.40 11.55
C LEU A 471 -16.80 -8.87 10.51
N GLY A 472 -17.79 -8.03 10.20
CA GLY A 472 -18.86 -8.37 9.25
C GLY A 472 -20.00 -9.17 9.87
N MET A 473 -20.04 -9.27 11.19
CA MET A 473 -21.12 -9.95 11.92
C MET A 473 -22.26 -8.97 12.21
N ASN A 474 -23.50 -9.42 12.08
CA ASN A 474 -24.66 -8.61 12.41
C ASN A 474 -24.77 -8.49 13.95
N PRO A 475 -24.91 -7.27 14.48
CA PRO A 475 -25.14 -7.12 15.91
C PRO A 475 -26.47 -7.79 16.29
N THR A 476 -26.39 -8.76 17.18
CA THR A 476 -27.56 -9.57 17.60
C THR A 476 -28.46 -8.85 18.60
N THR A 477 -27.94 -7.80 19.24
CA THR A 477 -28.66 -7.08 20.30
C THR A 477 -28.56 -5.56 20.10
N GLY A 478 -29.67 -4.88 20.33
CA GLY A 478 -29.75 -3.43 20.32
C GLY A 478 -30.72 -2.85 19.30
N ALA A 479 -31.17 -1.63 19.56
CA ALA A 479 -32.10 -0.90 18.70
C ALA A 479 -31.48 -0.54 17.33
N SER A 480 -30.18 -0.30 17.30
CA SER A 480 -29.42 -0.01 16.08
C SER A 480 -29.44 -1.15 15.07
N ALA A 481 -29.52 -2.41 15.54
CA ALA A 481 -29.58 -3.59 14.68
C ALA A 481 -30.90 -3.69 13.88
N ARG A 482 -31.92 -2.95 14.27
CA ARG A 482 -33.28 -3.04 13.69
C ARG A 482 -33.54 -2.02 12.57
N HIS A 483 -32.69 -1.01 12.43
CA HIS A 483 -32.85 0.06 11.45
C HIS A 483 -31.59 0.28 10.64
N ALA A 484 -31.74 0.37 9.32
CA ALA A 484 -30.63 0.57 8.38
C ALA A 484 -29.80 1.84 8.72
N THR A 485 -30.47 2.93 9.12
CA THR A 485 -29.80 4.18 9.50
C THR A 485 -28.95 4.00 10.78
N GLY A 486 -29.45 3.27 11.76
CA GLY A 486 -28.71 2.94 12.98
C GLY A 486 -27.50 2.06 12.71
N PHE A 487 -27.64 1.10 11.81
CA PHE A 487 -26.56 0.22 11.35
C PHE A 487 -25.44 1.02 10.70
N VAL A 488 -25.79 1.92 9.77
CA VAL A 488 -24.82 2.79 9.06
C VAL A 488 -24.09 3.72 10.06
N GLY A 489 -24.82 4.29 11.00
CA GLY A 489 -24.22 5.15 12.04
C GLY A 489 -23.23 4.39 12.94
N THR A 490 -23.58 3.16 13.34
CA THR A 490 -22.68 2.32 14.15
C THR A 490 -21.43 1.92 13.35
N GLN A 491 -21.59 1.63 12.07
CA GLN A 491 -20.48 1.33 11.18
C GLN A 491 -19.52 2.52 11.05
N GLN A 492 -20.05 3.72 10.87
CA GLN A 492 -19.25 4.96 10.78
C GLN A 492 -18.43 5.21 12.05
N GLU A 493 -19.02 4.97 13.22
CA GLU A 493 -18.31 5.10 14.51
C GLU A 493 -17.18 4.08 14.64
N ALA A 494 -17.41 2.84 14.22
CA ALA A 494 -16.39 1.79 14.25
C ALA A 494 -15.23 2.10 13.28
N GLU A 495 -15.53 2.71 12.14
CA GLU A 495 -14.54 3.09 11.12
C GLU A 495 -13.70 4.32 11.54
N ALA A 496 -14.24 5.19 12.40
CA ALA A 496 -13.56 6.43 12.80
C ALA A 496 -12.20 6.20 13.46
N ARG A 497 -12.05 5.14 14.25
CA ARG A 497 -10.77 4.79 14.90
C ARG A 497 -9.70 4.34 13.90
N MET A 498 -10.12 3.72 12.81
CA MET A 498 -9.20 3.26 11.76
C MET A 498 -8.80 4.36 10.78
N SER A 499 -9.57 5.46 10.74
CA SER A 499 -9.35 6.56 9.80
C SER A 499 -7.98 7.22 9.97
N GLU A 500 -7.51 7.34 11.22
CA GLU A 500 -6.20 7.93 11.51
C GLU A 500 -5.06 7.11 10.89
N ILE A 501 -5.13 5.78 11.03
CA ILE A 501 -4.13 4.87 10.46
C ILE A 501 -4.22 4.89 8.93
N SER A 502 -5.45 4.95 8.39
CA SER A 502 -5.65 5.04 6.94
C SER A 502 -5.15 6.36 6.35
N ASN A 503 -5.25 7.45 7.10
CA ASN A 503 -4.68 8.74 6.68
C ASN A 503 -3.15 8.66 6.62
N GLN A 504 -2.51 8.03 7.61
CA GLN A 504 -1.06 7.79 7.60
C GLN A 504 -0.68 6.88 6.43
N ASP A 505 -1.49 5.87 6.12
CA ASP A 505 -1.28 5.00 4.96
C ASP A 505 -1.40 5.78 3.64
N ALA A 506 -2.34 6.72 3.55
CA ALA A 506 -2.49 7.58 2.37
C ALA A 506 -1.28 8.50 2.17
N GLU A 507 -0.73 9.06 3.26
CA GLU A 507 0.52 9.85 3.23
C GLU A 507 1.70 8.99 2.77
N ALA A 508 1.85 7.80 3.33
CA ALA A 508 2.91 6.85 2.96
C ALA A 508 2.77 6.43 1.48
N PHE A 509 1.53 6.26 0.99
CA PHE A 509 1.26 5.93 -0.41
C PHE A 509 1.63 7.10 -1.33
N GLY A 510 1.37 8.33 -0.92
CA GLY A 510 1.80 9.55 -1.64
C GLY A 510 3.33 9.58 -1.77
N PHE A 511 4.04 9.34 -0.66
CA PHE A 511 5.51 9.25 -0.64
C PHE A 511 6.01 8.16 -1.61
N LEU A 512 5.42 6.96 -1.56
CA LEU A 512 5.76 5.85 -2.46
C LEU A 512 5.58 6.27 -3.93
N SER A 513 4.45 6.89 -4.26
CA SER A 513 4.12 7.33 -5.61
C SER A 513 5.12 8.37 -6.13
N LYS A 514 5.49 9.31 -5.28
CA LYS A 514 6.51 10.34 -5.54
C LYS A 514 7.88 9.70 -5.81
N MET A 515 8.28 8.73 -5.00
CA MET A 515 9.55 8.01 -5.18
C MET A 515 9.59 7.22 -6.50
N ILE A 516 8.50 6.53 -6.83
CA ILE A 516 8.36 5.79 -8.10
C ILE A 516 8.55 6.76 -9.29
N TYR A 517 7.85 7.88 -9.26
CA TYR A 517 7.93 8.90 -10.31
C TYR A 517 9.35 9.47 -10.43
N ASN A 518 9.97 9.85 -9.30
CA ASN A 518 11.34 10.42 -9.28
C ASN A 518 12.36 9.43 -9.85
N MET A 519 12.27 8.16 -9.45
CA MET A 519 13.18 7.11 -9.94
C MET A 519 12.96 6.83 -11.44
N GLU A 520 11.73 6.88 -11.91
CA GLU A 520 11.45 6.66 -13.34
C GLU A 520 11.97 7.84 -14.18
N LEU A 521 11.88 9.07 -13.68
CA LEU A 521 12.50 10.22 -14.37
C LEU A 521 14.02 10.11 -14.41
N GLN A 522 14.64 9.61 -13.34
CA GLN A 522 16.10 9.52 -13.23
C GLN A 522 16.68 8.34 -14.02
N TYR A 523 16.14 7.14 -13.83
CA TYR A 523 16.69 5.87 -14.33
C TYR A 523 15.88 5.21 -15.44
N GLY A 524 14.68 5.72 -15.71
CA GLY A 524 13.80 5.13 -16.72
C GLY A 524 14.33 5.27 -18.14
N PRO A 525 13.86 4.48 -19.09
CA PRO A 525 14.23 4.63 -20.48
C PRO A 525 13.73 5.95 -21.07
N PRO A 526 14.33 6.47 -22.14
CA PRO A 526 13.90 7.75 -22.74
C PRO A 526 12.45 7.70 -23.27
N GLU A 527 11.99 6.54 -23.69
CA GLU A 527 10.61 6.28 -24.10
C GLU A 527 10.11 5.01 -23.44
N ARG A 528 8.89 5.06 -22.90
CA ARG A 528 8.25 3.89 -22.28
C ARG A 528 6.87 3.68 -22.86
N THR A 529 6.64 2.49 -23.38
CA THR A 529 5.32 2.04 -23.84
C THR A 529 4.72 1.11 -22.78
N PHE A 530 3.52 1.41 -22.32
CA PHE A 530 2.84 0.59 -21.32
C PHE A 530 1.33 0.56 -21.58
N ARG A 531 0.69 -0.49 -21.05
CA ARG A 531 -0.76 -0.64 -21.06
C ARG A 531 -1.28 -0.62 -19.63
N LEU A 532 -2.24 0.22 -19.39
CA LEU A 532 -2.96 0.18 -18.12
C LEU A 532 -3.87 -1.06 -18.10
N GLN A 533 -3.86 -1.79 -17.00
CA GLN A 533 -4.78 -2.91 -16.83
C GLN A 533 -6.20 -2.37 -16.66
N GLY A 534 -7.03 -2.54 -17.67
CA GLY A 534 -8.44 -2.17 -17.66
C GLY A 534 -9.29 -3.28 -18.24
N GLU A 535 -10.50 -3.43 -17.73
CA GLU A 535 -11.51 -4.29 -18.32
C GLU A 535 -12.05 -3.61 -19.59
N GLY A 536 -11.58 -4.03 -20.73
CA GLY A 536 -12.09 -3.47 -21.99
C GLY A 536 -11.57 -4.23 -23.19
N VAL A 537 -12.48 -4.63 -23.99
CA VAL A 537 -12.23 -5.15 -25.35
C VAL A 537 -11.84 -3.95 -26.21
N ASP A 538 -10.83 -4.08 -27.04
CA ASP A 538 -10.39 -3.07 -27.98
C ASP A 538 -9.68 -1.83 -27.37
N GLU A 539 -8.66 -2.06 -26.53
CA GLU A 539 -7.74 -0.99 -26.18
C GLU A 539 -6.84 -0.67 -27.39
N PRO A 540 -6.70 0.61 -27.74
CA PRO A 540 -5.69 1.01 -28.75
C PRO A 540 -4.29 0.64 -28.26
N ALA A 541 -3.33 0.67 -29.15
CA ALA A 541 -1.93 0.42 -28.84
C ALA A 541 -1.49 1.13 -27.56
N GLY A 542 -0.62 0.48 -26.79
CA GLY A 542 -0.19 0.99 -25.49
C GLY A 542 0.25 2.44 -25.52
N LEU A 543 0.01 3.14 -24.41
CA LEU A 543 0.41 4.53 -24.25
C LEU A 543 1.95 4.61 -24.25
N THR A 544 2.51 5.33 -25.20
CA THR A 544 3.95 5.59 -25.26
C THR A 544 4.21 7.00 -24.74
N LEU A 545 4.95 7.08 -23.65
CA LEU A 545 5.35 8.35 -23.05
C LEU A 545 6.85 8.55 -23.19
N LYS A 546 7.22 9.76 -23.58
CA LYS A 546 8.62 10.20 -23.52
C LYS A 546 8.87 10.79 -22.14
N ARG A 547 10.09 10.66 -21.65
CA ARG A 547 10.52 11.22 -20.38
C ARG A 547 10.24 12.74 -20.31
N GLU A 548 10.38 13.44 -21.45
CA GLU A 548 10.12 14.87 -21.56
C GLU A 548 8.65 15.25 -21.30
N ASP A 549 7.71 14.35 -21.67
CA ASP A 549 6.27 14.56 -21.50
C ASP A 549 5.81 14.38 -20.04
N LEU A 550 6.72 13.89 -19.19
CA LEU A 550 6.46 13.64 -17.77
C LEU A 550 7.04 14.70 -16.85
N TRP A 551 7.73 15.71 -17.40
CA TRP A 551 8.43 16.72 -16.60
C TRP A 551 7.47 17.80 -16.11
N PHE A 552 7.36 17.96 -14.78
CA PHE A 552 6.64 19.06 -14.15
C PHE A 552 7.52 20.33 -14.13
N ARG A 553 6.93 21.46 -14.40
CA ARG A 553 7.59 22.79 -14.35
C ARG A 553 7.55 23.33 -12.93
N GLY A 554 6.42 23.17 -12.24
CA GLY A 554 6.20 23.60 -10.86
C GLY A 554 6.42 22.50 -9.84
N GLU A 555 6.01 22.76 -8.61
CA GLU A 555 5.99 21.75 -7.57
C GLU A 555 4.85 20.76 -7.79
N TYR A 556 5.05 19.54 -7.34
CA TYR A 556 4.10 18.46 -7.51
C TYR A 556 4.09 17.56 -6.28
N ASP A 557 2.95 16.94 -6.06
CA ASP A 557 2.78 15.92 -5.04
C ASP A 557 1.84 14.83 -5.53
N PHE A 558 1.96 13.66 -4.96
CA PHE A 558 1.09 12.53 -5.27
C PHE A 558 0.26 12.19 -4.05
N THR A 559 -1.01 11.94 -4.28
CA THR A 559 -1.94 11.53 -3.24
C THR A 559 -2.69 10.27 -3.66
N LEU A 560 -3.14 9.53 -2.67
CA LEU A 560 -4.11 8.45 -2.89
C LEU A 560 -5.39 9.06 -3.47
N GLY A 561 -6.00 8.38 -4.41
CA GLY A 561 -7.20 8.89 -5.11
C GLY A 561 -8.29 9.41 -4.16
N ALA A 562 -8.98 10.45 -4.58
CA ALA A 562 -9.97 11.18 -3.78
C ALA A 562 -11.03 10.25 -3.16
N ASN A 563 -11.20 10.26 -1.87
CA ASN A 563 -12.17 9.56 -1.01
C ASN A 563 -11.60 8.45 -0.11
N TYR A 564 -10.40 8.67 0.42
CA TYR A 564 -9.81 7.77 1.40
C TYR A 564 -10.54 7.77 2.77
N GLY A 565 -11.61 8.55 2.93
CA GLY A 565 -12.42 8.57 4.15
C GLY A 565 -13.57 7.58 4.20
N SER A 566 -13.88 6.85 3.11
CA SER A 566 -14.99 5.89 3.13
C SER A 566 -14.56 4.47 2.77
N TYR A 567 -14.68 3.58 3.73
CA TYR A 567 -14.32 2.16 3.60
C TYR A 567 -15.41 1.34 2.89
N SER A 568 -16.64 1.83 2.92
CA SER A 568 -17.79 1.11 2.37
C SER A 568 -18.04 1.53 0.92
N GLN A 569 -17.99 0.58 0.01
CA GLN A 569 -18.36 0.78 -1.39
C GLN A 569 -19.81 1.30 -1.52
N MET A 570 -20.70 0.86 -0.64
CA MET A 570 -22.09 1.32 -0.59
C MET A 570 -22.16 2.82 -0.24
N GLN A 571 -21.35 3.27 0.70
CA GLN A 571 -21.27 4.69 1.09
C GLN A 571 -20.74 5.56 -0.04
N LYS A 572 -19.70 5.11 -0.75
CA LYS A 572 -19.18 5.78 -1.95
C LYS A 572 -20.25 5.92 -3.03
N GLN A 573 -21.01 4.86 -3.27
CA GLN A 573 -22.11 4.88 -4.24
C GLN A 573 -23.21 5.85 -3.83
N GLN A 574 -23.58 5.90 -2.55
CA GLN A 574 -24.58 6.87 -2.05
C GLN A 574 -24.09 8.32 -2.21
N GLN A 575 -22.84 8.60 -1.85
CA GLN A 575 -22.24 9.93 -2.00
C GLN A 575 -22.18 10.33 -3.48
N SER A 576 -21.75 9.44 -4.34
CA SER A 576 -21.64 9.72 -5.78
C SER A 576 -23.01 9.90 -6.44
N GLN A 577 -24.03 9.15 -6.01
CA GLN A 577 -25.41 9.38 -6.44
C GLN A 577 -25.94 10.75 -6.01
N ALA A 578 -25.62 11.17 -4.78
CA ALA A 578 -25.99 12.51 -4.30
C ALA A 578 -25.31 13.60 -5.11
N VAL A 579 -24.03 13.44 -5.45
CA VAL A 579 -23.27 14.37 -6.31
C VAL A 579 -23.87 14.40 -7.72
N LEU A 580 -24.23 13.26 -8.29
CA LEU A 580 -24.83 13.17 -9.62
C LEU A 580 -26.22 13.82 -9.65
N GLN A 581 -27.02 13.64 -8.61
CA GLN A 581 -28.32 14.33 -8.45
C GLN A 581 -28.13 15.84 -8.32
N LEU A 582 -27.15 16.28 -7.54
CA LEU A 582 -26.81 17.70 -7.42
C LEU A 582 -26.36 18.27 -8.77
N ALA A 583 -25.56 17.56 -9.52
CA ALA A 583 -25.10 17.95 -10.86
C ALA A 583 -26.26 18.10 -11.83
N GLY A 584 -27.29 17.26 -11.74
CA GLY A 584 -28.50 17.35 -12.55
C GLY A 584 -29.42 18.54 -12.18
N THR A 585 -29.41 18.96 -10.92
CA THR A 585 -30.29 20.01 -10.41
C THR A 585 -29.62 21.40 -10.32
N SER A 586 -28.30 21.45 -10.16
CA SER A 586 -27.55 22.71 -10.00
C SER A 586 -27.24 23.35 -11.35
N PRO A 587 -27.71 24.58 -11.60
CA PRO A 587 -27.36 25.27 -12.85
C PRO A 587 -25.85 25.52 -13.00
N LEU A 588 -25.12 25.71 -11.90
CA LEU A 588 -23.68 25.96 -11.90
C LEU A 588 -22.85 24.78 -12.39
N ILE A 589 -23.33 23.56 -12.11
CA ILE A 589 -22.66 22.34 -12.52
C ILE A 589 -23.14 21.92 -13.92
N ASN A 590 -24.44 21.97 -14.13
CA ASN A 590 -25.07 21.50 -15.38
C ASN A 590 -24.69 22.35 -16.61
N GLN A 591 -24.37 23.64 -16.44
CA GLN A 591 -23.94 24.54 -17.51
C GLN A 591 -22.45 24.41 -17.85
N ASP A 592 -21.66 23.84 -16.96
CA ASP A 592 -20.20 23.66 -17.14
C ASP A 592 -19.92 22.20 -17.57
N PRO A 593 -19.51 21.95 -18.82
CA PRO A 593 -19.27 20.60 -19.33
C PRO A 593 -18.22 19.85 -18.51
N LEU A 594 -17.19 20.54 -18.03
CA LEU A 594 -16.11 19.93 -17.25
C LEU A 594 -16.61 19.44 -15.89
N ARG A 595 -17.36 20.28 -15.17
CA ARG A 595 -17.92 19.93 -13.85
C ARG A 595 -18.94 18.80 -13.95
N ARG A 596 -19.73 18.81 -15.00
CA ARG A 596 -20.71 17.75 -15.29
C ARG A 596 -19.98 16.43 -15.57
N TRP A 597 -18.96 16.45 -16.42
CA TRP A 597 -18.14 15.29 -16.72
C TRP A 597 -17.52 14.70 -15.44
N GLU A 598 -16.94 15.54 -14.57
CA GLU A 598 -16.34 15.10 -13.31
C GLU A 598 -17.38 14.44 -12.38
N ALA A 599 -18.60 14.98 -12.32
CA ALA A 599 -19.66 14.38 -11.50
C ALA A 599 -20.09 13.01 -12.04
N GLU A 600 -20.24 12.89 -13.37
CA GLU A 600 -20.57 11.63 -14.03
C GLU A 600 -19.42 10.61 -13.90
N ALA A 601 -18.17 11.03 -14.10
CA ALA A 601 -16.99 10.21 -13.93
C ALA A 601 -16.85 9.73 -12.48
N PHE A 602 -17.10 10.60 -11.50
CA PHE A 602 -17.09 10.26 -10.07
C PHE A 602 -18.10 9.13 -9.76
N TYR A 603 -19.31 9.23 -10.32
CA TYR A 603 -20.32 8.17 -10.17
C TYR A 603 -19.87 6.85 -10.82
N LEU A 604 -19.37 6.89 -12.05
CA LEU A 604 -18.91 5.68 -12.75
C LEU A 604 -17.75 5.01 -12.01
N ARG A 605 -16.80 5.80 -11.48
CA ARG A 605 -15.68 5.28 -10.66
C ARG A 605 -16.19 4.63 -9.38
N SER A 606 -17.22 5.18 -8.74
CA SER A 606 -17.78 4.64 -7.50
C SER A 606 -18.44 3.26 -7.67
N ILE A 607 -18.91 2.94 -8.87
CA ILE A 607 -19.46 1.62 -9.20
C ILE A 607 -18.41 0.66 -9.77
N GLY A 608 -17.13 1.07 -9.77
CA GLY A 608 -16.00 0.21 -10.14
C GLY A 608 -15.52 0.34 -11.58
N ILE A 609 -16.06 1.29 -12.34
CA ILE A 609 -15.62 1.54 -13.72
C ILE A 609 -14.35 2.40 -13.68
N ARG A 610 -13.22 1.80 -14.02
CA ARG A 610 -11.92 2.47 -13.99
C ARG A 610 -11.76 3.55 -15.07
N ARG A 611 -12.41 3.35 -16.20
CA ARG A 611 -12.33 4.24 -17.37
C ARG A 611 -13.70 4.84 -17.71
N PRO A 612 -14.10 5.89 -17.04
CA PRO A 612 -15.37 6.55 -17.38
C PRO A 612 -15.37 7.13 -18.81
N GLU A 613 -14.18 7.42 -19.35
CA GLU A 613 -14.00 7.97 -20.70
C GLU A 613 -14.65 7.11 -21.79
N ILE A 614 -14.74 5.80 -21.59
CA ILE A 614 -15.39 4.86 -22.52
C ILE A 614 -16.89 5.17 -22.65
N PHE A 615 -17.52 5.62 -21.57
CA PHE A 615 -18.97 5.89 -21.52
C PHE A 615 -19.34 7.34 -21.80
N ILE A 616 -18.53 8.29 -21.29
CA ILE A 616 -18.83 9.72 -21.34
C ILE A 616 -17.87 10.51 -22.25
N GLY A 617 -16.94 9.81 -22.91
CA GLY A 617 -15.93 10.42 -23.79
C GLY A 617 -14.73 10.98 -23.02
N PRO A 618 -13.61 11.22 -23.70
CA PRO A 618 -12.43 11.76 -23.05
C PRO A 618 -12.63 13.20 -22.60
N LYS A 619 -12.05 13.53 -21.45
CA LYS A 619 -12.15 14.86 -20.82
C LYS A 619 -11.62 15.96 -21.74
N GLU A 620 -10.57 15.67 -22.49
CA GLU A 620 -9.92 16.58 -23.43
C GLU A 620 -10.78 16.93 -24.65
N ALA A 621 -11.81 16.13 -24.93
CA ALA A 621 -12.77 16.39 -26.02
C ALA A 621 -13.90 17.32 -25.59
N LEU A 622 -13.94 17.75 -24.31
CA LEU A 622 -14.97 18.68 -23.85
C LEU A 622 -14.71 20.09 -24.36
N PRO A 623 -15.76 20.83 -24.68
CA PRO A 623 -15.64 22.23 -25.15
C PRO A 623 -15.32 23.15 -23.96
N VAL A 624 -14.06 23.20 -23.57
CA VAL A 624 -13.57 24.03 -22.44
C VAL A 624 -12.79 25.21 -22.99
N GLY A 625 -13.06 26.40 -22.43
CA GLY A 625 -12.38 27.62 -22.80
C GLY A 625 -13.15 28.45 -23.84
N GLN A 626 -12.42 29.24 -24.62
CA GLN A 626 -13.03 30.07 -25.67
C GLN A 626 -13.24 29.28 -26.95
N PRO A 627 -14.31 29.58 -27.71
CA PRO A 627 -14.52 28.91 -29.00
C PRO A 627 -13.33 29.17 -29.95
N LYS A 628 -12.89 28.12 -30.62
CA LYS A 628 -11.78 28.18 -31.58
C LYS A 628 -12.29 28.67 -32.93
N LYS A 629 -11.34 29.11 -33.75
CA LYS A 629 -11.64 29.45 -35.13
C LYS A 629 -11.78 28.18 -35.97
N PRO A 630 -12.61 28.21 -37.05
CA PRO A 630 -12.79 27.03 -37.91
C PRO A 630 -11.50 26.46 -38.51
N ASP A 631 -10.54 27.34 -38.83
CA ASP A 631 -9.23 26.93 -39.37
C ASP A 631 -8.37 26.24 -38.34
N GLU A 632 -8.45 26.63 -37.08
CA GLU A 632 -7.73 25.98 -35.97
C GLU A 632 -8.30 24.58 -35.68
N GLU A 633 -9.62 24.43 -35.73
CA GLU A 633 -10.30 23.15 -35.55
C GLU A 633 -9.98 22.17 -36.70
N ALA A 634 -10.01 22.64 -37.95
CA ALA A 634 -9.65 21.84 -39.12
C ALA A 634 -8.21 21.34 -39.00
N ALA A 635 -7.27 22.22 -38.60
CA ALA A 635 -5.87 21.83 -38.39
C ALA A 635 -5.72 20.79 -37.28
N GLN A 636 -6.52 20.88 -36.22
CA GLN A 636 -6.56 19.89 -35.14
C GLN A 636 -7.11 18.55 -35.63
N MET A 637 -8.14 18.58 -36.48
CA MET A 637 -8.71 17.37 -37.07
C MET A 637 -7.74 16.68 -38.05
N ASP A 638 -6.95 17.46 -38.80
CA ASP A 638 -5.88 16.91 -39.69
C ASP A 638 -4.84 16.12 -38.86
N GLN A 639 -4.51 16.60 -37.65
CA GLN A 639 -3.52 15.98 -36.76
C GLN A 639 -4.11 14.85 -35.92
N TYR A 640 -5.44 14.68 -35.93
CA TYR A 640 -6.09 13.69 -35.11
C TYR A 640 -5.66 12.28 -35.47
N THR A 641 -5.18 11.54 -34.47
CA THR A 641 -4.88 10.11 -34.59
C THR A 641 -5.54 9.40 -33.43
N PHE A 642 -6.36 8.42 -33.71
CA PHE A 642 -7.13 7.71 -32.71
C PHE A 642 -6.22 7.16 -31.61
N GLY A 643 -6.49 7.54 -30.38
CA GLY A 643 -5.75 7.10 -29.19
C GLY A 643 -4.51 7.94 -28.84
N VAL A 644 -4.11 8.88 -29.70
CA VAL A 644 -2.93 9.73 -29.48
C VAL A 644 -3.31 11.21 -29.35
N ASN A 645 -4.21 11.66 -30.21
CA ASN A 645 -4.68 13.04 -30.22
C ASN A 645 -6.19 13.09 -30.00
N VAL A 646 -6.68 14.25 -29.58
CA VAL A 646 -8.11 14.45 -29.28
C VAL A 646 -8.75 15.18 -30.47
N PRO A 647 -9.92 14.73 -30.97
CA PRO A 647 -10.62 15.48 -32.01
C PRO A 647 -11.05 16.86 -31.49
N ALA A 648 -11.18 17.83 -32.38
CA ALA A 648 -11.62 19.16 -32.01
C ALA A 648 -13.04 19.11 -31.40
N PRO A 649 -13.24 19.62 -30.16
CA PRO A 649 -14.57 19.61 -29.53
C PRO A 649 -15.42 20.76 -30.10
N VAL A 650 -16.73 20.54 -30.31
CA VAL A 650 -17.65 21.55 -30.73
C VAL A 650 -18.07 22.41 -29.52
N HIS A 651 -17.70 23.67 -29.52
CA HIS A 651 -17.97 24.58 -28.39
C HIS A 651 -19.40 25.12 -28.47
N PRO A 652 -20.15 25.27 -27.35
CA PRO A 652 -21.51 25.85 -27.38
C PRO A 652 -21.59 27.23 -27.95
N GLY A 653 -20.53 28.03 -27.89
CA GLY A 653 -20.44 29.39 -28.41
C GLY A 653 -20.10 29.49 -29.90
N ASP A 654 -19.83 28.35 -30.56
CA ASP A 654 -19.44 28.36 -31.96
C ASP A 654 -20.59 28.83 -32.88
N ASN A 655 -20.22 29.47 -33.97
CA ASN A 655 -21.13 29.76 -35.08
C ASN A 655 -21.18 28.49 -35.97
N ASP A 656 -22.09 27.58 -35.64
CA ASP A 656 -22.19 26.28 -36.30
C ASP A 656 -22.29 26.39 -37.85
N ASP A 657 -22.91 27.44 -38.38
CA ASP A 657 -23.01 27.63 -39.83
C ASP A 657 -21.67 27.95 -40.47
N GLU A 658 -20.89 28.79 -39.81
CA GLU A 658 -19.55 29.16 -40.27
C GLU A 658 -18.59 27.99 -40.22
N HIS A 659 -18.62 27.21 -39.14
CA HIS A 659 -17.77 26.04 -38.99
C HIS A 659 -18.10 24.93 -40.00
N ILE A 660 -19.40 24.63 -40.19
CA ILE A 660 -19.85 23.65 -41.17
C ILE A 660 -19.42 24.08 -42.61
N GLN A 661 -19.64 25.36 -42.94
CA GLN A 661 -19.28 25.85 -44.26
C GLN A 661 -17.79 25.82 -44.50
N PHE A 662 -16.99 26.24 -43.55
CA PHE A 662 -15.52 26.20 -43.63
C PHE A 662 -15.00 24.78 -43.79
N GLU A 663 -15.43 23.84 -42.96
CA GLU A 663 -15.01 22.43 -42.99
C GLU A 663 -15.36 21.76 -44.34
N MET A 664 -16.57 22.00 -44.82
CA MET A 664 -16.98 21.46 -46.15
C MET A 664 -16.17 22.05 -47.27
N GLN A 665 -15.84 23.34 -47.23
CA GLN A 665 -15.01 24.01 -48.24
C GLN A 665 -13.54 23.53 -48.14
N TYR A 666 -13.03 23.34 -46.90
CA TYR A 666 -11.68 22.87 -46.65
C TYR A 666 -11.49 21.47 -47.19
N MET A 667 -12.40 20.53 -46.95
CA MET A 667 -12.38 19.18 -47.45
C MET A 667 -12.41 19.06 -48.96
N GLN A 668 -12.96 20.08 -49.63
CA GLN A 668 -13.00 20.18 -51.12
C GLN A 668 -11.78 20.91 -51.71
N SER A 669 -10.95 21.52 -50.89
CA SER A 669 -9.82 22.32 -51.34
C SER A 669 -8.67 21.48 -51.93
N GLU A 670 -7.88 22.10 -52.81
CA GLU A 670 -6.66 21.51 -53.34
C GLU A 670 -5.60 21.28 -52.22
N VAL A 671 -5.64 22.12 -51.19
CA VAL A 671 -4.73 22.00 -50.02
C VAL A 671 -4.96 20.70 -49.29
N TYR A 672 -6.21 20.38 -48.93
CA TYR A 672 -6.58 19.12 -48.27
C TYR A 672 -6.27 17.91 -49.14
N GLY A 673 -6.49 18.03 -50.46
CA GLY A 673 -6.11 17.00 -51.43
C GLY A 673 -4.59 16.76 -51.50
N ALA A 674 -3.79 17.83 -51.40
CA ALA A 674 -2.31 17.75 -51.37
C ALA A 674 -1.78 17.12 -50.09
N LEU A 675 -2.49 17.25 -48.98
CA LEU A 675 -2.16 16.62 -47.69
C LEU A 675 -2.50 15.12 -47.63
N GLY A 676 -3.11 14.56 -48.71
CA GLY A 676 -3.48 13.15 -48.78
C GLY A 676 -4.80 12.83 -48.06
N ARG A 677 -5.63 13.82 -47.81
CA ARG A 677 -6.94 13.73 -47.12
C ARG A 677 -6.87 13.05 -45.74
N PRO A 678 -6.13 13.62 -44.80
CA PRO A 678 -6.02 13.02 -43.47
C PRO A 678 -7.37 13.03 -42.74
N ASN A 679 -7.70 11.91 -42.12
CA ASN A 679 -8.83 11.79 -41.19
C ASN A 679 -10.21 12.23 -41.70
N GLU A 680 -10.51 11.94 -42.98
CA GLU A 680 -11.79 12.33 -43.63
C GLU A 680 -13.02 11.95 -42.81
N GLU A 681 -13.01 10.78 -42.16
CA GLU A 681 -14.11 10.33 -41.29
C GLU A 681 -14.25 11.22 -40.03
N ALA A 682 -13.14 11.67 -39.46
CA ALA A 682 -13.14 12.53 -38.27
C ALA A 682 -13.71 13.93 -38.63
N HIS A 683 -13.31 14.50 -39.76
CA HIS A 683 -13.89 15.76 -40.28
C HIS A 683 -15.39 15.62 -40.50
N MET A 684 -15.86 14.53 -41.11
CA MET A 684 -17.29 14.28 -41.32
C MET A 684 -18.05 14.17 -39.98
N ASN A 685 -17.46 13.49 -39.01
CA ASN A 685 -18.05 13.37 -37.65
C ASN A 685 -18.12 14.73 -36.96
N HIS A 686 -17.12 15.58 -37.13
CA HIS A 686 -17.09 16.94 -36.61
C HIS A 686 -18.21 17.81 -37.23
N ILE A 687 -18.37 17.77 -38.53
CA ILE A 687 -19.49 18.44 -39.26
C ILE A 687 -20.84 17.96 -38.70
N MET A 688 -21.02 16.66 -38.53
CA MET A 688 -22.26 16.10 -37.95
C MET A 688 -22.49 16.57 -36.51
N ALA A 689 -21.45 16.79 -35.74
CA ALA A 689 -21.53 17.29 -34.37
C ALA A 689 -22.04 18.75 -34.37
N HIS A 690 -21.51 19.62 -35.23
CA HIS A 690 -22.01 20.99 -35.42
C HIS A 690 -23.48 21.02 -35.91
N GLN A 691 -23.86 20.11 -36.84
CA GLN A 691 -25.25 19.99 -37.29
C GLN A 691 -26.20 19.61 -36.15
N ARG A 692 -25.78 18.69 -35.28
CA ARG A 692 -26.55 18.32 -34.06
C ARG A 692 -26.68 19.51 -33.12
N GLN A 693 -25.60 20.22 -32.86
CA GLN A 693 -25.59 21.41 -31.99
C GLN A 693 -26.55 22.49 -32.53
N LYS A 694 -26.48 22.74 -33.81
CA LYS A 694 -27.38 23.69 -34.49
C LYS A 694 -28.85 23.31 -34.31
N MET A 695 -29.20 22.03 -34.51
CA MET A 695 -30.57 21.54 -34.29
C MET A 695 -31.01 21.72 -32.84
N GLN A 696 -30.13 21.43 -31.87
CA GLN A 696 -30.40 21.63 -30.46
C GLN A 696 -30.62 23.11 -30.13
N LYS A 697 -29.79 24.01 -30.65
CA LYS A 697 -29.95 25.48 -30.47
C LYS A 697 -31.31 25.95 -31.03
N MET A 698 -31.71 25.46 -32.22
CA MET A 698 -33.02 25.80 -32.82
C MET A 698 -34.19 25.27 -31.98
N GLN A 699 -34.09 24.04 -31.47
CA GLN A 699 -35.12 23.43 -30.61
C GLN A 699 -35.26 24.20 -29.29
N GLN A 700 -34.15 24.61 -28.70
CA GLN A 700 -34.15 25.42 -27.48
C GLN A 700 -34.80 26.80 -27.74
N GLN A 701 -34.51 27.45 -28.86
CA GLN A 701 -35.10 28.69 -29.26
C GLN A 701 -36.63 28.55 -29.46
N GLN A 702 -37.08 27.47 -30.11
CA GLN A 702 -38.52 27.20 -30.29
C GLN A 702 -39.22 26.98 -28.95
N MET A 703 -38.60 26.22 -28.03
CA MET A 703 -39.16 26.01 -26.69
C MET A 703 -39.21 27.33 -25.89
N ALA A 704 -38.16 28.14 -25.98
CA ALA A 704 -38.15 29.47 -25.33
C ALA A 704 -39.23 30.40 -25.89
N GLN A 705 -39.46 30.40 -27.24
CA GLN A 705 -40.53 31.14 -27.88
C GLN A 705 -41.90 30.63 -27.46
N GLN A 706 -42.12 29.32 -27.36
CA GLN A 706 -43.38 28.77 -26.87
C GLN A 706 -43.63 29.13 -25.41
N GLN A 707 -42.61 29.11 -24.56
CA GLN A 707 -42.73 29.55 -23.17
C GLN A 707 -43.04 31.05 -23.06
N ALA A 708 -42.43 31.88 -23.91
CA ALA A 708 -42.71 33.32 -23.97
C ALA A 708 -44.15 33.60 -24.44
N MET A 709 -44.68 32.80 -25.38
CA MET A 709 -46.08 32.92 -25.83
C MET A 709 -47.09 32.43 -24.78
N MET A 710 -46.74 31.41 -23.98
CA MET A 710 -47.60 30.94 -22.90
C MET A 710 -47.56 31.86 -21.66
N GLY A 711 -46.47 32.62 -21.46
CA GLY A 711 -46.33 33.56 -20.37
C GLY A 711 -46.98 34.94 -20.62
N GLY A 712 -47.48 35.19 -21.83
CA GLY A 712 -48.02 36.52 -22.23
C GLY A 712 -49.50 36.79 -21.93
N GLY A 713 -50.19 35.94 -21.19
CA GLY A 713 -51.63 36.06 -20.97
C GLY A 713 -52.07 36.44 -19.57
N GLN A 714 -51.52 37.48 -18.96
CA GLN A 714 -52.13 38.09 -17.78
C GLN A 714 -51.45 39.47 -17.46
N GLN A 715 -51.90 40.54 -18.11
CA GLN A 715 -51.62 41.90 -17.64
C GLN A 715 -52.93 42.67 -17.49
N GLY A 716 -53.23 42.96 -16.24
CA GLY A 716 -54.34 43.87 -15.92
C GLY A 716 -54.38 44.13 -14.42
N GLY A 717 -53.87 45.32 -14.00
CA GLY A 717 -54.12 45.86 -12.67
C GLY A 717 -52.84 46.22 -11.88
N GLY A 718 -52.49 47.53 -11.97
CA GLY A 718 -51.31 48.03 -11.28
C GLY A 718 -51.44 48.21 -9.79
N GLN A 719 -50.30 48.11 -9.12
CA GLN A 719 -49.95 48.89 -7.93
C GLN A 719 -48.45 48.77 -7.60
N GLN A 720 -47.92 49.81 -7.00
CA GLN A 720 -46.49 50.10 -6.74
C GLN A 720 -45.67 49.05 -5.94
N PRO A 721 -44.33 49.06 -6.04
CA PRO A 721 -43.48 48.04 -5.45
C PRO A 721 -43.21 48.29 -3.97
N GLY A 722 -43.50 47.29 -3.14
CA GLY A 722 -43.09 47.21 -1.76
C GLY A 722 -42.05 46.08 -1.63
N ALA A 723 -41.18 46.18 -0.61
CA ALA A 723 -40.00 45.43 -0.33
C ALA A 723 -40.15 43.88 -0.42
N PRO A 724 -39.07 43.14 -0.68
CA PRO A 724 -39.14 41.69 -0.92
C PRO A 724 -39.49 40.88 0.32
N ALA A 725 -40.51 40.04 0.17
CA ALA A 725 -40.93 39.09 1.20
C ALA A 725 -40.03 37.81 1.20
N GLN A 726 -39.70 37.37 2.39
CA GLN A 726 -38.99 36.11 2.57
C GLN A 726 -39.85 34.89 2.17
N PRO A 727 -39.25 33.81 1.66
CA PRO A 727 -39.99 32.62 1.28
C PRO A 727 -40.55 31.88 2.52
N PRO A 728 -41.75 31.25 2.41
CA PRO A 728 -42.37 30.56 3.54
C PRO A 728 -41.61 29.25 3.87
N VAL A 729 -41.39 29.05 5.15
CA VAL A 729 -40.82 27.84 5.72
C VAL A 729 -41.87 26.72 5.66
N PRO A 730 -41.58 25.52 5.20
CA PRO A 730 -42.53 24.42 5.22
C PRO A 730 -42.83 23.99 6.67
N GLN A 731 -44.12 24.04 7.05
CA GLN A 731 -44.57 23.49 8.33
C GLN A 731 -44.50 21.96 8.29
N GLN A 732 -43.70 21.37 9.12
CA GLN A 732 -43.74 19.95 9.39
C GLN A 732 -45.02 19.61 10.17
N GLN A 733 -45.88 18.78 9.58
CA GLN A 733 -47.00 18.20 10.26
C GLN A 733 -46.47 17.09 11.21
N THR A 734 -46.65 17.33 12.50
CA THR A 734 -46.44 16.30 13.51
C THR A 734 -47.59 15.28 13.50
N PRO A 735 -47.36 13.99 13.53
CA PRO A 735 -48.45 13.02 13.62
C PRO A 735 -49.06 13.01 15.03
N VAL A 736 -50.38 13.04 15.09
CA VAL A 736 -51.16 12.91 16.33
C VAL A 736 -51.20 11.44 16.77
N PRO A 737 -50.87 11.11 18.03
CA PRO A 737 -51.01 9.73 18.51
C PRO A 737 -52.50 9.39 18.84
N PRO A 738 -52.92 8.15 18.67
CA PRO A 738 -54.30 7.76 18.93
C PRO A 738 -54.64 7.69 20.42
N GLN A 739 -55.79 8.25 20.79
CA GLN A 739 -56.38 8.14 22.12
C GLN A 739 -56.88 6.70 22.39
N MET A 740 -56.45 6.17 23.53
CA MET A 740 -57.14 5.03 24.16
C MET A 740 -57.55 5.40 25.59
N GLY A 741 -58.77 5.17 25.87
CA GLY A 741 -59.42 5.63 27.10
C GLY A 741 -59.29 4.77 28.35
N GLY A 742 -59.43 5.43 29.45
CA GLY A 742 -60.19 5.04 30.62
C GLY A 742 -59.56 4.11 31.64
N GLY A 743 -59.37 4.60 32.83
CA GLY A 743 -59.22 3.78 34.01
C GLY A 743 -58.37 4.37 35.14
N GLN A 744 -58.99 5.18 35.99
CA GLN A 744 -58.50 5.47 37.35
C GLN A 744 -59.06 4.38 38.30
N PRO A 745 -58.65 4.21 39.60
CA PRO A 745 -58.03 5.16 40.52
C PRO A 745 -57.05 4.60 41.60
N ASN A 746 -56.62 5.53 42.45
CA ASN A 746 -56.13 5.46 43.86
C ASN A 746 -54.71 4.93 44.08
N GLY A 747 -53.87 5.59 44.71
CA GLY A 747 -53.87 6.55 45.79
C GLY A 747 -52.83 6.13 46.85
N SER A 748 -51.92 6.95 47.18
CA SER A 748 -51.47 7.28 48.55
C SER A 748 -49.98 7.71 48.57
N GLN A 749 -49.83 8.94 48.90
CA GLN A 749 -48.94 9.60 49.86
C GLN A 749 -47.46 9.24 49.95
N ALA A 750 -46.68 10.27 49.69
CA ALA A 750 -45.31 10.45 50.17
C ALA A 750 -45.28 10.69 51.70
N PRO A 751 -44.12 10.56 52.34
CA PRO A 751 -43.44 11.82 52.71
C PRO A 751 -41.92 11.76 52.65
N GLY A 752 -41.35 12.97 52.54
CA GLY A 752 -39.96 13.23 52.39
C GLY A 752 -39.11 13.17 53.66
N ALA A 753 -37.86 13.36 53.49
CA ALA A 753 -37.01 14.17 54.37
C ALA A 753 -35.57 14.25 53.87
N ASN A 754 -35.10 15.46 53.94
CA ASN A 754 -33.74 16.01 53.93
C ASN A 754 -32.63 15.16 54.54
N GLY A 755 -31.43 15.33 54.05
CA GLY A 755 -30.21 14.89 54.72
C GLY A 755 -28.92 15.31 54.00
N GLN A 756 -28.40 16.34 54.46
CA GLN A 756 -27.16 17.08 54.29
C GLN A 756 -25.89 16.36 53.86
N ILE A 757 -25.14 17.11 53.11
CA ILE A 757 -23.73 17.03 52.70
C ILE A 757 -22.79 16.92 53.91
N ALA A 758 -21.77 16.07 53.85
CA ALA A 758 -20.57 16.15 54.66
C ALA A 758 -19.31 15.97 53.83
N ASN A 759 -18.55 17.05 53.76
CA ASN A 759 -17.16 17.09 53.29
C ASN A 759 -16.26 16.31 54.24
N VAL A 760 -15.31 15.54 53.68
CA VAL A 760 -14.14 15.11 54.45
C VAL A 760 -12.89 15.37 53.58
N ALA A 761 -11.97 16.15 54.14
CA ALA A 761 -10.69 16.54 53.56
C ALA A 761 -9.60 15.47 53.78
N PRO A 762 -8.45 15.59 53.08
CA PRO A 762 -7.46 14.51 52.99
C PRO A 762 -6.46 14.49 54.15
N PHE A 763 -5.99 13.30 54.50
CA PHE A 763 -4.87 13.13 55.43
C PHE A 763 -3.56 12.88 54.69
N GLY A 764 -2.56 13.59 55.16
CA GLY A 764 -1.22 13.56 54.63
C GLY A 764 -0.30 12.48 55.20
N ASN A 765 0.72 12.34 54.53
CA ASN A 765 2.04 11.76 54.61
C ASN A 765 2.68 11.57 55.97
N SER A 766 3.26 10.42 56.21
CA SER A 766 4.57 10.21 56.87
C SER A 766 4.84 8.70 56.92
N GLY A 767 5.90 8.19 56.36
CA GLY A 767 7.26 8.27 56.79
C GLY A 767 7.76 6.94 57.33
N GLY A 768 8.81 6.36 56.74
CA GLY A 768 9.78 5.59 57.47
C GLY A 768 9.96 4.08 57.20
N MET A 769 10.99 3.78 56.50
CA MET A 769 12.01 2.75 56.73
C MET A 769 11.61 1.31 57.15
N GLN A 770 11.84 0.34 56.35
CA GLN A 770 12.89 -0.71 56.30
C GLN A 770 12.63 -1.64 55.14
#